data_5d6797afcd4cc2d1f44dbb7a9826698c
#
_entry.id   5d6797afcd4cc2d1f44dbb7a9826698c
#
_cell.length_a   1.000
_cell.length_b   1.000
_cell.length_c   1.000
_cell.angle_alpha   90.00
_cell.angle_beta   90.00
_cell.angle_gamma   90.00
#
_symmetry.space_group_name_H-M   'P 1'
#
loop_
_entity.id
_entity.type
_entity.pdbx_description
1 polymer ?
#
loop_
_entity_poly.entity_id
_entity_poly.type
_entity_poly.pdbx_seq_one_letter_code
_entity_poly.pdbx_strand_id
1 'polypeptide(L)'
;MTPFDSPYEQIAADVDDNGQLNEQDTVELRKLILGIYTDLPGGNYRFIPANYVFPDPTNPFSPPFPRSIVLDSVVGNVSGLDFIGVKVGDVNNTNTFSCNGNTLFNGNIWGEVIWDKDGDCLADSLEESLGRWPVIAENMQTGITYTRLSRNDGLYHFELPNGNYQVSITPPNGLLELCTDTVLQCVVTDTSNIIIRSLAQTKSVCAYPEVNISTPFLRRCFPNTYYISYENQGTTMLENAEVSIQFDSFFQIQSSSIPWSATNGNKYIFPVGDLEPNTHGQFTVGFLLDCDAEIGLTHCTQADIGPYAPCDYLSGWDGSRLQVEAFCINGNVQFSITNLGADMASPVDYIVVEDIMIQMVNQGSIQLDSGETQVITIPANGSTWRIEVGQTPDNPYGQWTSAAVEGCGNNGTGSFSLGFINLFPLADDPIWIDVDCVQNIGSFDPNDKQGFPLGVTQNNWVPRDQRMEYLIRFQNTGTDTAFTVMILDQLDPRFNAATIRPGVSSHAYRFELLPERKMQFIFPNIMLPDSNVNEPLSHGFVRFSVDPLPGLSNGTVIENNAAIYFDFNQPVFTNTTLHTFGEQYLPVASNELAGGLLNVRIWPNPAQDYTIVELQSASPQRGIFRLFDVLGKQVLVQPFDQNRFAVQTRGLASGAYFYQLETPEGRILGAGKLNAVN
;
A
#
# COMPACT_ATOMS: atom_id res chain seq x y z
N MET A 1 -22.59 25.48 -21.83
CA MET A 1 -22.27 24.37 -22.73
C MET A 1 -21.68 25.00 -24.00
N THR A 2 -20.51 24.54 -24.43
CA THR A 2 -20.01 24.85 -25.78
C THR A 2 -20.97 24.21 -26.77
N PRO A 3 -21.42 24.93 -27.83
CA PRO A 3 -22.27 24.34 -28.86
C PRO A 3 -21.51 23.20 -29.54
N PHE A 4 -22.22 22.17 -29.95
CA PHE A 4 -21.65 21.11 -30.77
C PHE A 4 -21.29 21.65 -32.14
N ASP A 5 -20.14 21.30 -32.67
CA ASP A 5 -19.65 21.82 -33.97
C ASP A 5 -20.17 21.01 -35.16
N SER A 6 -20.74 19.80 -34.91
CA SER A 6 -21.26 18.95 -35.98
C SER A 6 -22.51 18.15 -35.56
N PRO A 7 -23.36 17.70 -36.50
CA PRO A 7 -24.48 16.81 -36.20
C PRO A 7 -24.01 15.45 -35.64
N TYR A 8 -22.81 15.01 -35.99
CA TYR A 8 -22.25 13.75 -35.51
C TYR A 8 -21.87 13.79 -34.01
N GLU A 9 -21.43 14.95 -33.52
CA GLU A 9 -21.17 15.14 -32.07
C GLU A 9 -22.46 15.06 -31.24
N GLN A 10 -23.56 15.61 -31.78
CA GLN A 10 -24.88 15.51 -31.14
C GLN A 10 -25.34 14.04 -31.12
N ILE A 11 -25.16 13.31 -32.22
CA ILE A 11 -25.51 11.89 -32.32
C ILE A 11 -24.63 11.05 -31.39
N ALA A 12 -23.35 11.41 -31.21
CA ALA A 12 -22.47 10.78 -30.25
C ALA A 12 -22.89 11.05 -28.79
N ALA A 13 -23.49 12.19 -28.50
CA ALA A 13 -23.96 12.61 -27.20
C ALA A 13 -25.30 11.96 -26.79
N ASP A 14 -26.12 11.50 -27.72
CA ASP A 14 -27.38 10.78 -27.52
C ASP A 14 -27.05 9.32 -27.17
N VAL A 15 -26.74 9.08 -25.90
CA VAL A 15 -26.21 7.80 -25.42
C VAL A 15 -27.31 6.74 -25.32
N ASP A 16 -28.51 7.12 -24.91
CA ASP A 16 -29.64 6.22 -24.75
C ASP A 16 -30.49 6.05 -26.03
N ASP A 17 -30.11 6.74 -27.11
CA ASP A 17 -30.73 6.65 -28.43
C ASP A 17 -32.21 7.11 -28.45
N ASN A 18 -32.56 8.07 -27.61
CA ASN A 18 -33.94 8.59 -27.55
C ASN A 18 -34.16 9.84 -28.41
N GLY A 19 -33.11 10.37 -29.04
CA GLY A 19 -33.15 11.57 -29.87
C GLY A 19 -33.26 12.89 -29.12
N GLN A 20 -32.93 12.88 -27.82
CA GLN A 20 -32.93 14.05 -26.93
C GLN A 20 -31.64 14.10 -26.15
N LEU A 21 -30.94 15.23 -26.16
CA LEU A 21 -29.74 15.43 -25.36
C LEU A 21 -30.11 15.97 -23.99
N ASN A 22 -29.97 15.16 -22.98
CA ASN A 22 -30.35 15.48 -21.59
C ASN A 22 -29.44 14.79 -20.56
N GLU A 23 -29.76 14.91 -19.28
CA GLU A 23 -28.96 14.31 -18.19
C GLU A 23 -28.96 12.79 -18.25
N GLN A 24 -29.99 12.14 -18.82
CA GLN A 24 -30.07 10.70 -18.95
C GLN A 24 -28.94 10.11 -19.78
N ASP A 25 -28.52 10.78 -20.85
CA ASP A 25 -27.38 10.37 -21.66
C ASP A 25 -26.09 10.27 -20.83
N THR A 26 -25.90 11.26 -19.96
CA THR A 26 -24.75 11.25 -19.05
C THR A 26 -24.85 10.09 -18.05
N VAL A 27 -26.04 9.76 -17.57
CA VAL A 27 -26.27 8.62 -16.66
C VAL A 27 -25.95 7.31 -17.37
N GLU A 28 -26.43 7.10 -18.61
CA GLU A 28 -26.16 5.85 -19.35
C GLU A 28 -24.67 5.70 -19.68
N LEU A 29 -23.99 6.77 -20.04
CA LEU A 29 -22.54 6.74 -20.26
C LEU A 29 -21.77 6.40 -18.98
N ARG A 30 -22.19 6.93 -17.83
CA ARG A 30 -21.59 6.58 -16.53
C ARG A 30 -21.82 5.12 -16.17
N LYS A 31 -22.98 4.55 -16.46
CA LYS A 31 -23.22 3.11 -16.24
C LYS A 31 -22.28 2.23 -17.05
N LEU A 32 -21.94 2.62 -18.28
CA LEU A 32 -20.93 1.94 -19.08
C LEU A 32 -19.54 2.07 -18.45
N ILE A 33 -19.14 3.29 -18.07
CA ILE A 33 -17.84 3.56 -17.40
C ILE A 33 -17.72 2.79 -16.08
N LEU A 34 -18.82 2.66 -15.33
CA LEU A 34 -18.90 1.93 -14.08
C LEU A 34 -18.94 0.41 -14.26
N GLY A 35 -18.94 -0.09 -15.50
CA GLY A 35 -18.99 -1.53 -15.78
C GLY A 35 -20.32 -2.19 -15.42
N ILE A 36 -21.42 -1.41 -15.26
CA ILE A 36 -22.79 -1.92 -15.08
C ILE A 36 -23.30 -2.51 -16.38
N TYR A 37 -22.89 -1.92 -17.49
CA TYR A 37 -23.10 -2.42 -18.84
C TYR A 37 -21.76 -2.76 -19.49
N THR A 38 -21.74 -3.79 -20.30
CA THR A 38 -20.66 -4.05 -21.29
C THR A 38 -20.88 -3.28 -22.57
N ASP A 39 -22.16 -2.99 -22.88
CA ASP A 39 -22.59 -2.26 -24.06
C ASP A 39 -23.71 -1.29 -23.71
N LEU A 40 -23.77 -0.16 -24.38
CA LEU A 40 -24.85 0.81 -24.20
C LEU A 40 -26.20 0.25 -24.67
N PRO A 41 -27.31 0.58 -23.99
CA PRO A 41 -28.65 0.09 -24.36
C PRO A 41 -29.03 0.35 -25.80
N GLY A 42 -28.61 1.49 -26.36
CA GLY A 42 -28.83 1.85 -27.77
C GLY A 42 -27.71 1.39 -28.72
N GLY A 43 -26.71 0.65 -28.24
CA GLY A 43 -25.51 0.20 -28.94
C GLY A 43 -24.37 1.24 -28.92
N ASN A 44 -23.13 0.75 -29.04
CA ASN A 44 -21.93 1.56 -28.94
C ASN A 44 -21.59 2.40 -30.16
N TYR A 45 -22.26 2.16 -31.25
CA TYR A 45 -22.04 2.84 -32.57
C TYR A 45 -23.34 3.17 -33.27
N ARG A 46 -23.34 4.29 -34.01
CA ARG A 46 -24.39 4.70 -34.95
C ARG A 46 -23.79 4.72 -36.35
N PHE A 47 -24.47 4.13 -37.31
CA PHE A 47 -24.04 4.11 -38.72
C PHE A 47 -24.98 4.94 -39.53
N ILE A 48 -24.45 5.94 -40.22
CA ILE A 48 -25.22 6.90 -41.07
C ILE A 48 -24.70 6.77 -42.49
N PRO A 49 -25.57 6.56 -43.51
CA PRO A 49 -25.12 6.56 -44.91
C PRO A 49 -24.25 7.75 -45.22
N ALA A 50 -23.06 7.55 -45.79
CA ALA A 50 -22.09 8.61 -46.01
C ALA A 50 -22.58 9.73 -46.96
N ASN A 51 -23.57 9.44 -47.80
CA ASN A 51 -24.20 10.38 -48.70
C ASN A 51 -25.42 11.10 -48.10
N TYR A 52 -25.76 10.82 -46.82
CA TYR A 52 -26.89 11.50 -46.19
C TYR A 52 -26.54 12.93 -45.81
N VAL A 53 -27.43 13.86 -46.19
CA VAL A 53 -27.32 15.27 -45.86
C VAL A 53 -28.39 15.60 -44.81
N PHE A 54 -27.97 16.03 -43.63
CA PHE A 54 -28.89 16.42 -42.56
C PHE A 54 -29.72 17.65 -43.00
N PRO A 55 -31.06 17.58 -43.00
CA PRO A 55 -31.90 18.72 -43.31
C PRO A 55 -31.69 19.91 -42.38
N ASP A 56 -31.46 19.61 -41.10
CA ASP A 56 -31.05 20.56 -40.07
C ASP A 56 -29.85 20.02 -39.32
N PRO A 57 -28.62 20.49 -39.60
CA PRO A 57 -27.43 20.06 -38.90
C PRO A 57 -27.42 20.43 -37.39
N THR A 58 -28.25 21.38 -36.95
CA THR A 58 -28.38 21.78 -35.56
C THR A 58 -29.35 20.91 -34.75
N ASN A 59 -30.16 20.09 -35.46
CA ASN A 59 -31.05 19.12 -34.87
C ASN A 59 -31.07 17.82 -35.70
N PRO A 60 -30.06 16.96 -35.59
CA PRO A 60 -29.93 15.77 -36.44
C PRO A 60 -31.00 14.70 -36.20
N PHE A 61 -31.80 14.85 -35.16
CA PHE A 61 -32.83 13.88 -34.78
C PHE A 61 -34.20 14.15 -35.40
N SER A 62 -34.37 15.27 -36.08
CA SER A 62 -35.65 15.65 -36.69
C SER A 62 -35.49 16.18 -38.13
N PRO A 63 -35.88 15.42 -39.18
CA PRO A 63 -36.39 14.05 -39.14
C PRO A 63 -35.29 13.06 -38.71
N PRO A 64 -35.63 11.87 -38.18
CA PRO A 64 -34.64 10.85 -37.83
C PRO A 64 -33.76 10.50 -39.02
N PHE A 65 -32.44 10.41 -38.79
CA PHE A 65 -31.47 10.04 -39.81
C PHE A 65 -31.60 8.54 -40.17
N PRO A 66 -31.35 8.14 -41.43
CA PRO A 66 -31.39 6.75 -41.84
C PRO A 66 -30.20 5.97 -41.27
N ARG A 67 -30.43 4.74 -40.82
CA ARG A 67 -29.42 3.80 -40.28
C ARG A 67 -29.16 2.65 -41.23
N SER A 68 -29.76 2.64 -42.40
CA SER A 68 -29.62 1.59 -43.41
C SER A 68 -29.72 2.18 -44.79
N ILE A 69 -29.10 1.50 -45.74
CA ILE A 69 -29.29 1.81 -47.20
C ILE A 69 -30.16 0.67 -47.72
N VAL A 70 -31.32 1.05 -48.27
CA VAL A 70 -32.26 0.13 -48.93
C VAL A 70 -31.98 0.09 -50.42
N LEU A 71 -31.78 -1.11 -50.96
CA LEU A 71 -31.64 -1.35 -52.40
C LEU A 71 -32.88 -2.06 -52.90
N ASP A 72 -33.62 -1.45 -53.82
CA ASP A 72 -34.84 -2.03 -54.39
C ASP A 72 -34.55 -3.29 -55.23
N SER A 73 -33.38 -3.36 -55.85
CA SER A 73 -32.89 -4.56 -56.54
C SER A 73 -31.37 -4.53 -56.69
N VAL A 74 -30.72 -5.67 -56.66
CA VAL A 74 -29.29 -5.80 -56.89
C VAL A 74 -29.07 -6.56 -58.19
N VAL A 75 -28.59 -5.87 -59.20
CA VAL A 75 -28.20 -6.43 -60.48
C VAL A 75 -26.73 -6.11 -60.74
N GLY A 76 -25.86 -7.06 -60.41
CA GLY A 76 -24.41 -6.91 -60.51
C GLY A 76 -23.75 -6.37 -59.24
N ASN A 77 -22.48 -5.91 -59.32
CA ASN A 77 -21.77 -5.32 -58.22
C ASN A 77 -22.29 -3.92 -57.88
N VAL A 78 -22.62 -3.70 -56.62
CA VAL A 78 -23.03 -2.39 -56.11
C VAL A 78 -21.86 -1.81 -55.32
N SER A 79 -21.50 -0.55 -55.60
CA SER A 79 -20.44 0.20 -54.90
C SER A 79 -20.99 1.55 -54.38
N GLY A 80 -20.28 2.16 -53.41
CA GLY A 80 -20.68 3.45 -52.83
C GLY A 80 -21.76 3.29 -51.73
N LEU A 81 -21.82 2.14 -51.09
CA LEU A 81 -22.68 1.89 -49.93
C LEU A 81 -21.89 2.13 -48.62
N ASP A 82 -21.33 3.33 -48.52
CA ASP A 82 -20.47 3.70 -47.38
C ASP A 82 -21.30 4.28 -46.24
N PHE A 83 -20.84 4.07 -45.05
CA PHE A 83 -21.41 4.61 -43.79
C PHE A 83 -20.39 5.44 -43.05
N ILE A 84 -20.84 6.49 -42.38
CA ILE A 84 -20.11 7.19 -41.35
C ILE A 84 -20.44 6.51 -40.01
N GLY A 85 -19.43 5.97 -39.34
CA GLY A 85 -19.55 5.40 -37.98
C GLY A 85 -19.35 6.48 -36.94
N VAL A 86 -20.35 6.67 -36.08
CA VAL A 86 -20.27 7.57 -34.91
C VAL A 86 -20.18 6.71 -33.65
N LYS A 87 -19.11 6.86 -32.89
CA LYS A 87 -18.97 6.21 -31.60
C LYS A 87 -19.77 6.98 -30.55
N VAL A 88 -20.69 6.31 -29.90
CA VAL A 88 -21.52 6.89 -28.85
C VAL A 88 -20.66 7.24 -27.65
N GLY A 89 -20.82 8.44 -27.09
CA GLY A 89 -20.03 9.00 -26.00
C GLY A 89 -18.76 9.74 -26.40
N ASP A 90 -18.34 9.67 -27.67
CA ASP A 90 -17.16 10.38 -28.20
C ASP A 90 -17.53 11.71 -28.86
N VAL A 91 -17.90 12.68 -28.03
CA VAL A 91 -18.39 14.01 -28.49
C VAL A 91 -17.28 14.96 -28.96
N ASN A 92 -16.03 14.65 -28.73
CA ASN A 92 -14.88 15.48 -29.14
C ASN A 92 -14.03 14.82 -30.23
N ASN A 93 -14.50 13.70 -30.76
CA ASN A 93 -13.87 12.94 -31.84
C ASN A 93 -12.39 12.64 -31.57
N THR A 94 -12.05 12.35 -30.30
CA THR A 94 -10.70 11.97 -29.89
C THR A 94 -10.35 10.54 -30.24
N ASN A 95 -11.40 9.72 -30.47
CA ASN A 95 -11.26 8.37 -30.94
C ASN A 95 -11.25 8.38 -32.49
N THR A 96 -10.07 8.56 -33.05
CA THR A 96 -9.88 8.61 -34.50
C THR A 96 -10.09 7.24 -35.14
N PHE A 97 -11.33 6.95 -35.54
CA PHE A 97 -11.60 5.85 -36.47
C PHE A 97 -11.30 6.31 -37.91
N SER A 98 -10.26 5.71 -38.49
CA SER A 98 -10.10 5.78 -39.94
C SER A 98 -10.96 4.69 -40.57
N CYS A 99 -12.11 5.05 -41.14
CA CYS A 99 -12.96 4.14 -41.90
C CYS A 99 -12.40 3.82 -43.30
N ASN A 100 -11.09 3.88 -43.49
CA ASN A 100 -10.44 3.34 -44.70
C ASN A 100 -10.27 1.83 -44.53
N GLY A 101 -11.40 1.14 -44.53
CA GLY A 101 -11.53 -0.27 -44.89
C GLY A 101 -10.97 -1.33 -43.94
N ASN A 102 -10.30 -1.01 -42.80
CA ASN A 102 -9.65 -2.04 -41.97
C ASN A 102 -9.43 -1.75 -40.51
N THR A 103 -10.17 -0.85 -39.83
CA THR A 103 -9.88 -0.56 -38.44
C THR A 103 -11.12 -0.50 -37.56
N LEU A 104 -11.68 -1.66 -37.25
CA LEU A 104 -12.73 -1.71 -36.22
C LEU A 104 -12.19 -1.88 -34.80
N PHE A 105 -10.92 -2.22 -34.64
CA PHE A 105 -10.31 -2.38 -33.29
C PHE A 105 -8.81 -2.09 -33.38
N ASN A 106 -8.25 -1.32 -32.46
CA ASN A 106 -6.84 -1.47 -32.13
C ASN A 106 -6.62 -2.94 -31.78
N GLY A 107 -5.56 -3.53 -32.30
CA GLY A 107 -5.33 -4.98 -32.13
C GLY A 107 -5.40 -5.36 -30.66
N ASN A 108 -6.18 -6.39 -30.39
CA ASN A 108 -6.44 -6.88 -29.04
C ASN A 108 -5.67 -8.16 -28.79
N ILE A 109 -5.10 -8.28 -27.59
CA ILE A 109 -4.59 -9.53 -27.06
C ILE A 109 -5.54 -9.96 -25.96
N TRP A 110 -6.10 -11.15 -26.08
CA TRP A 110 -6.91 -11.81 -25.06
C TRP A 110 -6.13 -12.99 -24.50
N GLY A 111 -6.25 -13.27 -23.23
CA GLY A 111 -5.60 -14.43 -22.69
C GLY A 111 -6.27 -14.97 -21.45
N GLU A 112 -5.84 -16.17 -21.09
CA GLU A 112 -6.27 -16.91 -19.93
C GLU A 112 -5.06 -17.55 -19.28
N VAL A 113 -4.98 -17.48 -17.95
CA VAL A 113 -3.98 -18.18 -17.14
C VAL A 113 -4.69 -19.31 -16.41
N ILE A 114 -4.17 -20.51 -16.57
CA ILE A 114 -4.80 -21.75 -16.13
C ILE A 114 -3.79 -22.55 -15.30
N TRP A 115 -4.24 -23.14 -14.21
CA TRP A 115 -3.45 -24.08 -13.43
C TRP A 115 -3.62 -25.50 -14.00
N ASP A 116 -2.56 -26.01 -14.60
CA ASP A 116 -2.41 -27.39 -15.02
C ASP A 116 -2.08 -28.23 -13.78
N LYS A 117 -3.10 -28.89 -13.25
CA LYS A 117 -2.99 -29.65 -11.99
C LYS A 117 -2.39 -31.06 -12.20
N ASP A 118 -2.54 -31.64 -13.35
CA ASP A 118 -2.02 -32.99 -13.65
C ASP A 118 -0.62 -32.97 -14.29
N GLY A 119 -0.14 -31.78 -14.71
CA GLY A 119 1.21 -31.54 -15.20
C GLY A 119 1.47 -32.06 -16.61
N ASP A 120 0.42 -32.23 -17.43
CA ASP A 120 0.56 -32.71 -18.80
C ASP A 120 0.73 -31.58 -19.83
N CYS A 121 0.61 -30.33 -19.39
CA CYS A 121 0.70 -29.11 -20.19
C CYS A 121 -0.33 -28.99 -21.32
N LEU A 122 -1.46 -29.61 -21.16
CA LEU A 122 -2.61 -29.55 -22.09
C LEU A 122 -3.82 -28.99 -21.36
N ALA A 123 -4.56 -28.08 -21.96
CA ALA A 123 -5.77 -27.52 -21.37
C ALA A 123 -6.94 -28.48 -21.43
N ASP A 124 -7.44 -28.94 -20.30
CA ASP A 124 -8.58 -29.85 -20.19
C ASP A 124 -9.63 -29.41 -19.15
N SER A 125 -10.53 -30.30 -18.77
CA SER A 125 -11.66 -29.96 -17.88
C SER A 125 -11.36 -30.07 -16.38
N LEU A 126 -10.16 -30.49 -15.99
CA LEU A 126 -9.74 -30.65 -14.58
C LEU A 126 -9.02 -29.43 -14.04
N GLU A 127 -8.79 -28.43 -14.87
CA GLU A 127 -7.95 -27.29 -14.60
C GLU A 127 -8.73 -26.11 -14.02
N GLU A 128 -8.01 -25.27 -13.29
CA GLU A 128 -8.56 -24.10 -12.64
C GLU A 128 -7.96 -22.81 -13.18
N SER A 129 -8.78 -21.77 -13.24
CA SER A 129 -8.33 -20.44 -13.63
C SER A 129 -7.50 -19.79 -12.53
N LEU A 130 -6.41 -19.08 -12.92
CA LEU A 130 -5.51 -18.38 -12.01
C LEU A 130 -5.73 -16.88 -12.10
N GLY A 131 -6.32 -16.31 -11.06
CA GLY A 131 -6.52 -14.86 -10.89
C GLY A 131 -5.29 -14.13 -10.34
N ARG A 132 -5.25 -12.81 -10.59
CA ARG A 132 -4.22 -11.87 -10.09
C ARG A 132 -2.79 -12.13 -10.59
N TRP A 133 -2.64 -12.86 -11.68
CA TRP A 133 -1.34 -13.08 -12.30
C TRP A 133 -0.91 -11.88 -13.13
N PRO A 134 0.30 -11.35 -12.91
CA PRO A 134 0.82 -10.24 -13.69
C PRO A 134 1.10 -10.67 -15.14
N VAL A 135 0.50 -9.95 -16.08
CA VAL A 135 0.74 -10.07 -17.51
C VAL A 135 1.28 -8.75 -18.02
N ILE A 136 2.43 -8.77 -18.66
CA ILE A 136 3.12 -7.58 -19.15
C ILE A 136 3.29 -7.71 -20.66
N ALA A 137 2.82 -6.70 -21.39
CA ALA A 137 3.07 -6.55 -22.82
C ALA A 137 4.05 -5.39 -23.04
N GLU A 138 5.25 -5.68 -23.52
CA GLU A 138 6.28 -4.69 -23.84
C GLU A 138 6.35 -4.44 -25.33
N ASN A 139 6.25 -3.18 -25.76
CA ASN A 139 6.46 -2.79 -27.13
C ASN A 139 7.97 -2.81 -27.45
N MET A 140 8.36 -3.71 -28.35
CA MET A 140 9.78 -3.96 -28.68
C MET A 140 10.48 -2.81 -29.39
N GLN A 141 9.74 -1.84 -29.94
CA GLN A 141 10.31 -0.67 -30.63
C GLN A 141 10.48 0.52 -29.67
N THR A 142 9.53 0.70 -28.74
CA THR A 142 9.51 1.87 -27.85
C THR A 142 9.92 1.56 -26.42
N GLY A 143 9.94 0.30 -26.01
CA GLY A 143 10.17 -0.13 -24.62
C GLY A 143 9.02 0.18 -23.67
N ILE A 144 7.88 0.66 -24.21
CA ILE A 144 6.71 0.95 -23.37
C ILE A 144 6.07 -0.36 -22.92
N THR A 145 5.82 -0.46 -21.62
CA THR A 145 5.20 -1.63 -20.98
C THR A 145 3.75 -1.35 -20.60
N TYR A 146 2.91 -2.35 -20.82
CA TYR A 146 1.51 -2.37 -20.42
C TYR A 146 1.29 -3.55 -19.48
N THR A 147 0.80 -3.32 -18.27
CA THR A 147 0.57 -4.37 -17.26
C THR A 147 -0.91 -4.59 -17.06
N ARG A 148 -1.31 -5.85 -16.93
CA ARG A 148 -2.64 -6.30 -16.48
C ARG A 148 -2.45 -7.35 -15.40
N LEU A 149 -3.46 -7.51 -14.56
CA LEU A 149 -3.61 -8.68 -13.70
C LEU A 149 -4.75 -9.54 -14.25
N SER A 150 -4.56 -10.87 -14.32
CA SER A 150 -5.67 -11.73 -14.67
C SER A 150 -6.79 -11.58 -13.62
N ARG A 151 -8.04 -11.62 -14.10
CA ARG A 151 -9.20 -11.57 -13.21
C ARG A 151 -9.35 -12.90 -12.47
N ASN A 152 -10.26 -13.00 -11.51
CA ASN A 152 -10.49 -14.22 -10.75
C ASN A 152 -10.89 -15.43 -11.63
N ASP A 153 -11.37 -15.16 -12.85
CA ASP A 153 -11.66 -16.17 -13.88
C ASP A 153 -10.47 -16.48 -14.80
N GLY A 154 -9.27 -16.05 -14.44
CA GLY A 154 -8.02 -16.24 -15.18
C GLY A 154 -7.87 -15.38 -16.43
N LEU A 155 -8.92 -14.67 -16.84
CA LEU A 155 -8.93 -13.92 -18.09
C LEU A 155 -8.22 -12.58 -17.95
N TYR A 156 -7.53 -12.18 -19.02
CA TYR A 156 -6.95 -10.84 -19.16
C TYR A 156 -7.11 -10.32 -20.59
N HIS A 157 -7.01 -9.01 -20.75
CA HIS A 157 -7.20 -8.36 -22.05
C HIS A 157 -6.33 -7.12 -22.18
N PHE A 158 -5.74 -6.95 -23.38
CA PHE A 158 -5.03 -5.73 -23.77
C PHE A 158 -5.65 -5.11 -25.03
N GLU A 159 -5.78 -3.80 -25.00
CA GLU A 159 -5.99 -2.95 -26.20
C GLU A 159 -4.69 -2.19 -26.43
N LEU A 160 -3.93 -2.59 -27.44
CA LEU A 160 -2.59 -2.07 -27.71
C LEU A 160 -2.56 -1.37 -29.07
N PRO A 161 -1.77 -0.29 -29.21
CA PRO A 161 -1.43 0.27 -30.52
C PRO A 161 -0.73 -0.75 -31.41
N ASN A 162 -0.77 -0.53 -32.72
CA ASN A 162 -0.03 -1.36 -33.66
C ASN A 162 1.46 -1.42 -33.32
N GLY A 163 2.04 -2.60 -33.36
CA GLY A 163 3.46 -2.80 -33.02
C GLY A 163 3.84 -4.25 -32.78
N ASN A 164 5.12 -4.45 -32.54
CA ASN A 164 5.66 -5.75 -32.12
C ASN A 164 5.75 -5.78 -30.60
N TYR A 165 5.10 -6.74 -29.99
CA TYR A 165 5.02 -6.88 -28.54
C TYR A 165 5.65 -8.18 -28.07
N GLN A 166 6.26 -8.09 -26.93
CA GLN A 166 6.68 -9.22 -26.11
C GLN A 166 5.71 -9.32 -24.94
N VAL A 167 4.92 -10.40 -24.87
CA VAL A 167 4.01 -10.68 -23.76
C VAL A 167 4.67 -11.66 -22.82
N SER A 168 4.78 -11.28 -21.54
CA SER A 168 5.34 -12.11 -20.48
C SER A 168 4.32 -12.27 -19.36
N ILE A 169 4.32 -13.46 -18.74
CA ILE A 169 3.49 -13.79 -17.59
C ILE A 169 4.45 -14.23 -16.48
N THR A 170 4.28 -13.69 -15.30
CA THR A 170 5.13 -14.00 -14.15
C THR A 170 4.29 -14.61 -13.05
N PRO A 171 4.61 -15.83 -12.57
CA PRO A 171 3.98 -16.38 -11.38
C PRO A 171 4.16 -15.44 -10.20
N PRO A 172 3.11 -15.13 -9.42
CA PRO A 172 3.19 -14.20 -8.30
C PRO A 172 4.04 -14.73 -7.13
N ASN A 173 4.20 -16.05 -7.07
CA ASN A 173 5.07 -16.73 -6.12
C ASN A 173 5.86 -17.83 -6.85
N GLY A 174 6.86 -18.40 -6.20
CA GLY A 174 7.73 -19.43 -6.79
C GLY A 174 7.14 -20.85 -6.81
N LEU A 175 5.86 -21.03 -6.51
CA LEU A 175 5.22 -22.34 -6.32
C LEU A 175 4.71 -22.95 -7.62
N LEU A 176 4.42 -22.11 -8.61
CA LEU A 176 4.00 -22.50 -9.95
C LEU A 176 5.03 -22.02 -10.97
N GLU A 177 5.12 -22.74 -12.10
CA GLU A 177 5.93 -22.35 -13.25
C GLU A 177 5.13 -22.56 -14.53
N LEU A 178 5.38 -21.74 -15.56
CA LEU A 178 4.68 -21.89 -16.84
C LEU A 178 5.17 -23.12 -17.59
N CYS A 179 4.24 -23.88 -18.19
CA CYS A 179 4.52 -25.06 -19.02
C CYS A 179 5.33 -24.74 -20.29
N THR A 180 5.17 -23.52 -20.81
CA THR A 180 5.85 -23.05 -22.04
C THR A 180 6.66 -21.82 -21.74
N ASP A 181 7.41 -21.33 -22.73
CA ASP A 181 8.19 -20.12 -22.59
C ASP A 181 7.34 -18.97 -22.00
N THR A 182 7.88 -18.36 -20.95
CA THR A 182 7.25 -17.22 -20.25
C THR A 182 7.10 -15.98 -21.12
N VAL A 183 7.63 -15.99 -22.35
CA VAL A 183 7.74 -14.86 -23.25
C VAL A 183 7.21 -15.22 -24.63
N LEU A 184 6.14 -14.56 -25.04
CA LEU A 184 5.50 -14.72 -26.34
C LEU A 184 5.68 -13.45 -27.18
N GLN A 185 6.13 -13.60 -28.44
CA GLN A 185 6.21 -12.48 -29.37
C GLN A 185 4.93 -12.39 -30.20
N CYS A 186 4.32 -11.22 -30.21
CA CYS A 186 3.08 -10.94 -30.91
C CYS A 186 3.23 -9.72 -31.83
N VAL A 187 2.63 -9.78 -33.00
CA VAL A 187 2.51 -8.62 -33.91
C VAL A 187 1.08 -8.12 -33.86
N VAL A 188 0.89 -6.93 -33.29
CA VAL A 188 -0.43 -6.30 -33.20
C VAL A 188 -0.61 -5.36 -34.38
N THR A 189 -1.70 -5.57 -35.12
CA THR A 189 -2.16 -4.75 -36.24
C THR A 189 -3.62 -4.37 -36.02
N ASP A 190 -4.13 -3.45 -36.82
CA ASP A 190 -5.53 -2.98 -36.72
C ASP A 190 -6.60 -4.08 -36.77
N THR A 191 -6.25 -5.26 -37.28
CA THR A 191 -7.17 -6.40 -37.43
C THR A 191 -6.79 -7.61 -36.55
N SER A 192 -5.77 -7.46 -35.69
CA SER A 192 -5.31 -8.57 -34.86
C SER A 192 -6.30 -8.91 -33.76
N ASN A 193 -6.56 -10.21 -33.58
CA ASN A 193 -7.23 -10.76 -32.43
C ASN A 193 -6.41 -11.97 -31.99
N ILE A 194 -5.53 -11.74 -31.01
CA ILE A 194 -4.53 -12.72 -30.55
C ILE A 194 -5.09 -13.35 -29.28
N ILE A 195 -5.16 -14.66 -29.25
CA ILE A 195 -5.60 -15.42 -28.07
C ILE A 195 -4.40 -16.18 -27.51
N ILE A 196 -4.09 -15.96 -26.23
CA ILE A 196 -3.00 -16.59 -25.52
C ILE A 196 -3.58 -17.43 -24.39
N ARG A 197 -3.33 -18.73 -24.39
CA ARG A 197 -3.58 -19.61 -23.24
C ARG A 197 -2.27 -19.96 -22.60
N SER A 198 -2.16 -19.72 -21.31
CA SER A 198 -0.94 -19.98 -20.55
C SER A 198 -1.26 -20.95 -19.42
N LEU A 199 -0.62 -22.11 -19.48
CA LEU A 199 -0.76 -23.14 -18.46
C LEU A 199 0.42 -23.03 -17.50
N ALA A 200 0.14 -23.14 -16.21
CA ALA A 200 1.13 -23.14 -15.15
C ALA A 200 1.02 -24.43 -14.35
N GLN A 201 2.12 -25.18 -14.30
CA GLN A 201 2.21 -26.43 -13.55
C GLN A 201 2.76 -26.19 -12.13
N THR A 202 2.50 -27.13 -11.24
CA THR A 202 3.04 -27.11 -9.88
C THR A 202 4.53 -27.38 -9.87
N LYS A 203 5.31 -26.41 -9.39
CA LYS A 203 6.76 -26.53 -9.16
C LYS A 203 7.07 -26.98 -7.75
N SER A 204 6.35 -26.44 -6.75
CA SER A 204 6.51 -26.78 -5.34
C SER A 204 5.14 -27.01 -4.71
N VAL A 205 5.01 -28.09 -3.94
CA VAL A 205 3.78 -28.41 -3.21
C VAL A 205 3.86 -27.78 -1.83
N CYS A 206 3.12 -26.69 -1.64
CA CYS A 206 3.18 -25.91 -0.42
C CYS A 206 1.91 -25.08 -0.22
N ALA A 207 1.41 -25.01 1.01
CA ALA A 207 0.41 -24.03 1.38
C ALA A 207 1.08 -22.65 1.49
N TYR A 208 0.41 -21.60 1.02
CA TYR A 208 0.93 -20.23 1.01
C TYR A 208 -0.18 -19.27 1.45
N PRO A 209 -0.47 -19.25 2.76
CA PRO A 209 -1.57 -18.45 3.28
C PRO A 209 -1.23 -16.96 3.31
N GLU A 210 -2.24 -16.14 3.10
CA GLU A 210 -2.22 -14.69 3.30
C GLU A 210 -3.30 -14.31 4.30
N VAL A 211 -3.00 -13.36 5.18
CA VAL A 211 -3.97 -12.71 6.07
C VAL A 211 -3.84 -11.20 5.95
N ASN A 212 -4.98 -10.51 5.97
CA ASN A 212 -5.02 -9.06 6.05
C ASN A 212 -6.03 -8.65 7.13
N ILE A 213 -5.67 -7.67 7.97
CA ILE A 213 -6.53 -7.13 9.03
C ILE A 213 -6.58 -5.61 8.91
N SER A 214 -7.75 -5.02 9.06
CA SER A 214 -7.86 -3.56 9.11
C SER A 214 -9.11 -3.11 9.84
N THR A 215 -8.99 -1.95 10.51
CA THR A 215 -10.13 -1.15 10.95
C THR A 215 -10.07 0.22 10.28
N PRO A 216 -11.19 0.73 9.69
CA PRO A 216 -11.15 1.97 8.93
C PRO A 216 -10.90 3.20 9.81
N PHE A 217 -11.27 3.13 11.08
CA PHE A 217 -11.07 4.19 12.07
C PHE A 217 -11.21 3.62 13.48
N LEU A 218 -10.62 4.32 14.47
CA LEU A 218 -10.78 4.00 15.88
C LEU A 218 -11.42 5.18 16.63
N ARG A 219 -12.55 4.92 17.28
CA ARG A 219 -13.23 5.89 18.13
C ARG A 219 -13.33 5.33 19.56
N ARG A 220 -12.76 6.04 20.54
CA ARG A 220 -12.87 5.63 21.95
C ARG A 220 -14.31 5.74 22.44
N CYS A 221 -14.72 4.87 23.36
CA CYS A 221 -16.07 4.76 23.90
C CYS A 221 -17.15 4.36 22.89
N PHE A 222 -16.80 4.00 21.66
CA PHE A 222 -17.73 3.56 20.63
C PHE A 222 -17.38 2.15 20.16
N PRO A 223 -18.36 1.40 19.67
CA PRO A 223 -18.10 0.15 18.97
C PRO A 223 -17.25 0.39 17.72
N ASN A 224 -16.24 -0.43 17.55
CA ASN A 224 -15.38 -0.48 16.37
C ASN A 224 -15.39 -1.91 15.82
N THR A 225 -14.94 -2.07 14.57
CA THR A 225 -14.92 -3.38 13.91
C THR A 225 -13.61 -3.57 13.17
N TYR A 226 -12.93 -4.68 13.45
CA TYR A 226 -11.89 -5.20 12.59
C TYR A 226 -12.50 -6.08 11.50
N TYR A 227 -11.97 -5.93 10.30
CA TYR A 227 -12.24 -6.75 9.14
C TYR A 227 -11.01 -7.58 8.87
N ILE A 228 -11.17 -8.88 8.77
CA ILE A 228 -10.10 -9.83 8.54
C ILE A 228 -10.41 -10.61 7.26
N SER A 229 -9.48 -10.63 6.31
CA SER A 229 -9.54 -11.48 5.14
C SER A 229 -8.36 -12.44 5.14
N TYR A 230 -8.57 -13.63 4.58
CA TYR A 230 -7.53 -14.66 4.47
C TYR A 230 -7.74 -15.46 3.19
N GLU A 231 -6.63 -16.00 2.68
CA GLU A 231 -6.64 -16.76 1.42
C GLU A 231 -5.45 -17.74 1.42
N ASN A 232 -5.57 -18.85 0.68
CA ASN A 232 -4.45 -19.76 0.42
C ASN A 232 -4.00 -19.63 -1.04
N GLN A 233 -2.91 -18.94 -1.30
CA GLN A 233 -2.28 -18.77 -2.63
C GLN A 233 -1.30 -19.92 -2.96
N GLY A 234 -1.33 -21.00 -2.19
CA GLY A 234 -0.47 -22.16 -2.34
C GLY A 234 -0.97 -23.16 -3.37
N THR A 235 -0.25 -24.25 -3.46
CA THR A 235 -0.53 -25.39 -4.37
C THR A 235 -1.10 -26.60 -3.65
N THR A 236 -1.23 -26.54 -2.33
CA THR A 236 -1.84 -27.58 -1.51
C THR A 236 -2.73 -26.98 -0.43
N MET A 237 -3.64 -27.78 0.09
CA MET A 237 -4.53 -27.41 1.18
C MET A 237 -3.75 -27.06 2.45
N LEU A 238 -4.16 -26.00 3.14
CA LEU A 238 -3.76 -25.71 4.50
C LEU A 238 -4.79 -26.34 5.45
N GLU A 239 -4.40 -27.44 6.09
CA GLU A 239 -5.28 -28.18 6.99
C GLU A 239 -5.40 -27.48 8.35
N ASN A 240 -6.63 -27.45 8.91
CA ASN A 240 -6.93 -26.88 10.21
C ASN A 240 -6.42 -25.43 10.37
N ALA A 241 -6.63 -24.61 9.36
CA ALA A 241 -6.16 -23.23 9.37
C ALA A 241 -6.82 -22.41 10.51
N GLU A 242 -6.00 -21.61 11.17
CA GLU A 242 -6.40 -20.72 12.25
C GLU A 242 -5.82 -19.34 12.02
N VAL A 243 -6.63 -18.31 12.26
CA VAL A 243 -6.14 -16.92 12.36
C VAL A 243 -6.00 -16.58 13.83
N SER A 244 -4.79 -16.29 14.27
CA SER A 244 -4.54 -15.80 15.62
C SER A 244 -4.38 -14.28 15.60
N ILE A 245 -5.09 -13.57 16.47
CA ILE A 245 -5.07 -12.11 16.51
C ILE A 245 -4.64 -11.66 17.90
N GLN A 246 -3.56 -10.88 17.96
CA GLN A 246 -3.08 -10.20 19.16
C GLN A 246 -3.64 -8.77 19.14
N PHE A 247 -4.64 -8.50 19.97
CA PHE A 247 -5.26 -7.19 20.10
C PHE A 247 -4.49 -6.28 21.06
N ASP A 248 -4.58 -4.96 20.82
CA ASP A 248 -4.10 -3.95 21.76
C ASP A 248 -4.79 -4.09 23.13
N SER A 249 -4.07 -3.75 24.21
CA SER A 249 -4.54 -3.88 25.59
C SER A 249 -5.73 -3.00 25.95
N PHE A 250 -5.97 -1.93 25.22
CA PHE A 250 -7.12 -1.04 25.36
C PHE A 250 -8.41 -1.57 24.70
N PHE A 251 -8.34 -2.71 24.01
CA PHE A 251 -9.49 -3.26 23.30
C PHE A 251 -10.24 -4.29 24.14
N GLN A 252 -11.55 -4.10 24.23
CA GLN A 252 -12.49 -5.03 24.85
C GLN A 252 -13.26 -5.74 23.72
N ILE A 253 -12.92 -7.00 23.43
CA ILE A 253 -13.57 -7.77 22.37
C ILE A 253 -15.00 -8.10 22.78
N GLN A 254 -15.97 -7.74 21.93
CA GLN A 254 -17.41 -7.85 22.21
C GLN A 254 -18.06 -8.99 21.42
N SER A 255 -17.68 -9.16 20.17
CA SER A 255 -18.31 -10.11 19.25
C SER A 255 -17.39 -10.47 18.10
N SER A 256 -17.72 -11.55 17.40
CA SER A 256 -17.12 -11.89 16.11
C SER A 256 -18.14 -12.62 15.25
N SER A 257 -17.97 -12.56 13.93
CA SER A 257 -18.85 -13.26 12.97
C SER A 257 -18.59 -14.76 12.91
N ILE A 258 -17.41 -15.23 13.37
CA ILE A 258 -17.08 -16.63 13.59
C ILE A 258 -16.61 -16.83 15.05
N PRO A 259 -16.85 -18.00 15.68
CA PRO A 259 -16.43 -18.21 17.06
C PRO A 259 -14.92 -18.33 17.18
N TRP A 260 -14.32 -17.75 18.23
CA TRP A 260 -12.95 -18.06 18.63
C TRP A 260 -12.91 -19.37 19.42
N SER A 261 -11.84 -20.14 19.27
CA SER A 261 -11.63 -21.43 19.92
C SER A 261 -10.90 -21.32 21.28
N ALA A 262 -10.02 -20.32 21.38
CA ALA A 262 -9.19 -20.10 22.58
C ALA A 262 -8.81 -18.63 22.74
N THR A 263 -8.47 -18.27 23.99
CA THR A 263 -7.93 -16.95 24.33
C THR A 263 -6.76 -17.09 25.31
N ASN A 264 -5.74 -16.24 25.15
CA ASN A 264 -4.65 -16.10 26.09
C ASN A 264 -4.32 -14.60 26.24
N GLY A 265 -4.79 -13.98 27.32
CA GLY A 265 -4.75 -12.53 27.44
C GLY A 265 -5.53 -11.85 26.33
N ASN A 266 -4.87 -11.00 25.57
CA ASN A 266 -5.47 -10.29 24.42
C ASN A 266 -5.27 -11.03 23.08
N LYS A 267 -4.75 -12.25 23.11
CA LYS A 267 -4.63 -13.09 21.91
C LYS A 267 -5.85 -13.99 21.78
N TYR A 268 -6.49 -13.96 20.61
CA TYR A 268 -7.67 -14.74 20.24
C TYR A 268 -7.34 -15.64 19.04
N ILE A 269 -7.84 -16.88 19.06
CA ILE A 269 -7.63 -17.86 18.00
C ILE A 269 -8.97 -18.15 17.31
N PHE A 270 -9.01 -17.94 16.01
CA PHE A 270 -10.19 -18.12 15.15
C PHE A 270 -9.94 -19.27 14.17
N PRO A 271 -10.55 -20.46 14.39
CA PRO A 271 -10.45 -21.54 13.41
C PRO A 271 -11.23 -21.16 12.14
N VAL A 272 -10.56 -21.25 10.99
CA VAL A 272 -11.16 -20.97 9.68
C VAL A 272 -11.34 -22.24 8.84
N GLY A 273 -10.88 -23.39 9.38
CA GLY A 273 -11.03 -24.70 8.75
C GLY A 273 -9.97 -25.01 7.71
N ASP A 274 -10.24 -25.98 6.86
CA ASP A 274 -9.33 -26.37 5.79
C ASP A 274 -9.46 -25.40 4.62
N LEU A 275 -8.31 -24.85 4.17
CA LEU A 275 -8.25 -23.90 3.06
C LEU A 275 -7.61 -24.56 1.85
N GLU A 276 -8.45 -24.94 0.87
CA GLU A 276 -7.99 -25.37 -0.43
C GLU A 276 -7.21 -24.26 -1.17
N PRO A 277 -6.33 -24.57 -2.12
CA PRO A 277 -5.70 -23.58 -2.97
C PRO A 277 -6.72 -22.63 -3.62
N ASN A 278 -6.39 -21.36 -3.77
CA ASN A 278 -7.23 -20.29 -4.32
C ASN A 278 -8.54 -20.04 -3.54
N THR A 279 -8.73 -20.61 -2.35
CA THR A 279 -9.88 -20.28 -1.51
C THR A 279 -9.58 -19.10 -0.62
N HIS A 280 -10.58 -18.24 -0.44
CA HIS A 280 -10.51 -17.07 0.39
C HIS A 280 -11.72 -16.97 1.32
N GLY A 281 -11.55 -16.31 2.43
CA GLY A 281 -12.61 -16.04 3.38
C GLY A 281 -12.43 -14.70 4.07
N GLN A 282 -13.46 -14.27 4.79
CA GLN A 282 -13.38 -13.09 5.64
C GLN A 282 -14.29 -13.24 6.86
N PHE A 283 -13.92 -12.57 7.94
CA PHE A 283 -14.73 -12.44 9.13
C PHE A 283 -14.50 -11.09 9.80
N THR A 284 -15.34 -10.76 10.76
CA THR A 284 -15.25 -9.50 11.50
C THR A 284 -15.17 -9.74 13.00
N VAL A 285 -14.48 -8.81 13.70
CA VAL A 285 -14.42 -8.78 15.16
C VAL A 285 -14.86 -7.41 15.65
N GLY A 286 -15.95 -7.39 16.40
CA GLY A 286 -16.47 -6.18 17.05
C GLY A 286 -15.81 -5.98 18.42
N PHE A 287 -15.36 -4.75 18.70
CA PHE A 287 -14.69 -4.40 19.94
C PHE A 287 -15.03 -2.98 20.40
N LEU A 288 -14.77 -2.70 21.66
CA LEU A 288 -14.88 -1.38 22.26
C LEU A 288 -13.48 -0.90 22.61
N LEU A 289 -13.10 0.29 22.14
CA LEU A 289 -11.91 0.97 22.60
C LEU A 289 -12.20 1.68 23.92
N ASP A 290 -11.34 1.45 24.94
CA ASP A 290 -11.47 2.03 26.25
C ASP A 290 -11.62 3.56 26.20
N CYS A 291 -12.53 4.07 27.05
CA CYS A 291 -12.80 5.52 27.16
C CYS A 291 -11.63 6.30 27.75
N ASP A 292 -10.78 5.65 28.52
CA ASP A 292 -9.63 6.26 29.17
C ASP A 292 -8.38 6.32 28.26
N ALA A 293 -8.43 5.71 27.06
CA ALA A 293 -7.38 5.83 26.08
C ALA A 293 -7.18 7.29 25.66
N GLU A 294 -5.94 7.79 25.68
CA GLU A 294 -5.63 9.18 25.27
C GLU A 294 -5.94 9.37 23.78
N ILE A 295 -6.50 10.54 23.42
CA ILE A 295 -6.78 10.85 22.00
C ILE A 295 -5.46 11.02 21.26
N GLY A 296 -5.35 10.36 20.09
CA GLY A 296 -4.14 10.38 19.26
C GLY A 296 -3.18 9.22 19.55
N LEU A 297 -3.48 8.39 20.57
CA LEU A 297 -2.70 7.18 20.84
C LEU A 297 -2.87 6.19 19.69
N THR A 298 -1.75 5.57 19.28
CA THR A 298 -1.75 4.54 18.24
C THR A 298 -1.93 3.16 18.87
N HIS A 299 -2.88 2.41 18.34
CA HIS A 299 -3.22 1.05 18.77
C HIS A 299 -2.85 0.08 17.67
N CYS A 300 -2.03 -0.92 17.96
CA CYS A 300 -1.58 -1.92 17.00
C CYS A 300 -2.24 -3.27 17.28
N THR A 301 -2.71 -3.92 16.23
CA THR A 301 -3.25 -5.28 16.27
C THR A 301 -2.54 -6.11 15.21
N GLN A 302 -2.07 -7.30 15.59
CA GLN A 302 -1.39 -8.21 14.69
C GLN A 302 -2.24 -9.45 14.45
N ALA A 303 -2.39 -9.84 13.19
CA ALA A 303 -2.98 -11.10 12.77
C ALA A 303 -1.90 -12.03 12.18
N ASP A 304 -1.98 -13.30 12.52
CA ASP A 304 -1.15 -14.38 11.96
C ASP A 304 -2.07 -15.48 11.46
N ILE A 305 -1.81 -16.05 10.29
CA ILE A 305 -2.49 -17.27 9.81
C ILE A 305 -1.57 -18.48 9.83
N GLY A 306 -2.05 -19.59 10.38
CA GLY A 306 -1.30 -20.84 10.49
C GLY A 306 -2.23 -22.07 10.53
N PRO A 307 -1.66 -23.29 10.70
CA PRO A 307 -0.23 -23.60 10.88
C PRO A 307 0.55 -23.34 9.59
N TYR A 308 1.70 -22.67 9.73
CA TYR A 308 2.57 -22.40 8.60
C TYR A 308 3.85 -23.26 8.70
N ALA A 309 4.18 -23.97 7.63
CA ALA A 309 5.46 -24.63 7.47
C ALA A 309 6.16 -24.02 6.24
N PRO A 310 7.40 -23.52 6.38
CA PRO A 310 8.13 -22.98 5.24
C PRO A 310 8.22 -24.00 4.11
N CYS A 311 8.07 -23.54 2.87
CA CYS A 311 8.37 -24.36 1.70
C CYS A 311 9.88 -24.64 1.63
N ASP A 312 10.29 -25.76 1.06
CA ASP A 312 11.69 -26.23 0.98
C ASP A 312 12.69 -25.21 0.37
N TYR A 313 12.21 -24.18 -0.32
CA TYR A 313 13.08 -23.14 -0.89
C TYR A 313 13.66 -22.17 0.15
N LEU A 314 13.26 -22.23 1.42
CA LEU A 314 13.81 -21.45 2.54
C LEU A 314 14.94 -22.20 3.26
N SER A 315 15.85 -22.82 2.53
CA SER A 315 16.83 -23.80 3.04
C SER A 315 17.92 -23.24 3.95
N GLY A 316 18.00 -21.93 4.17
CA GLY A 316 19.02 -21.28 5.02
C GLY A 316 18.57 -20.93 6.43
N TRP A 317 17.29 -21.03 6.72
CA TRP A 317 16.73 -20.66 8.03
C TRP A 317 17.08 -21.65 9.13
N ASP A 318 17.49 -21.14 10.29
CA ASP A 318 17.90 -21.95 11.47
C ASP A 318 16.71 -22.45 12.33
N GLY A 319 15.50 -22.08 12.00
CA GLY A 319 14.29 -22.45 12.75
C GLY A 319 13.94 -21.51 13.89
N SER A 320 14.73 -20.46 14.14
CA SER A 320 14.43 -19.47 15.17
C SER A 320 13.33 -18.50 14.74
N ARG A 321 12.56 -17.98 15.70
CA ARG A 321 11.53 -16.95 15.47
C ARG A 321 11.52 -15.97 16.64
N LEU A 322 11.97 -14.77 16.41
CA LEU A 322 11.89 -13.70 17.39
C LEU A 322 10.54 -13.00 17.33
N GLN A 323 9.96 -12.79 18.50
CA GLN A 323 8.77 -11.96 18.70
C GLN A 323 9.11 -10.87 19.71
N VAL A 324 8.62 -9.66 19.49
CA VAL A 324 8.84 -8.53 20.41
C VAL A 324 7.51 -8.01 20.91
N GLU A 325 7.46 -7.74 22.21
CA GLU A 325 6.34 -7.06 22.85
C GLU A 325 6.85 -5.82 23.58
N ALA A 326 6.03 -4.77 23.68
CA ALA A 326 6.37 -3.52 24.30
C ALA A 326 5.35 -3.13 25.38
N PHE A 327 5.82 -2.73 26.56
CA PHE A 327 4.99 -2.42 27.70
C PHE A 327 5.41 -1.12 28.38
N CYS A 328 4.43 -0.40 28.92
CA CYS A 328 4.64 0.73 29.83
C CYS A 328 4.43 0.24 31.27
N ILE A 329 5.52 0.04 32.04
CA ILE A 329 5.45 -0.54 33.39
C ILE A 329 6.23 0.33 34.37
N ASN A 330 5.55 0.83 35.41
CA ASN A 330 6.16 1.59 36.52
C ASN A 330 7.06 2.76 36.05
N GLY A 331 6.63 3.50 35.04
CA GLY A 331 7.39 4.63 34.49
C GLY A 331 8.61 4.23 33.66
N ASN A 332 8.64 2.99 33.17
CA ASN A 332 9.64 2.49 32.23
C ASN A 332 8.95 1.90 31.00
N VAL A 333 9.61 2.01 29.85
CA VAL A 333 9.33 1.21 28.67
C VAL A 333 10.11 -0.09 28.78
N GLN A 334 9.44 -1.21 28.64
CA GLN A 334 10.03 -2.54 28.63
C GLN A 334 9.74 -3.21 27.28
N PHE A 335 10.78 -3.67 26.61
CA PHE A 335 10.71 -4.51 25.44
C PHE A 335 11.08 -5.94 25.81
N SER A 336 10.19 -6.89 25.57
CA SER A 336 10.43 -8.32 25.77
C SER A 336 10.67 -8.96 24.41
N ILE A 337 11.88 -9.47 24.17
CA ILE A 337 12.26 -10.19 22.95
C ILE A 337 12.30 -11.66 23.29
N THR A 338 11.44 -12.47 22.69
CA THR A 338 11.32 -13.91 22.96
C THR A 338 11.58 -14.71 21.70
N ASN A 339 12.41 -15.76 21.81
CA ASN A 339 12.58 -16.73 20.73
C ASN A 339 11.51 -17.82 20.83
N LEU A 340 10.55 -17.83 19.94
CA LEU A 340 9.46 -18.82 19.85
C LEU A 340 9.80 -20.03 18.99
N GLY A 341 10.96 -20.03 18.34
CA GLY A 341 11.43 -21.09 17.45
C GLY A 341 12.54 -21.96 18.05
N ALA A 342 13.39 -22.50 17.20
CA ALA A 342 14.60 -23.25 17.60
C ALA A 342 15.68 -22.28 18.11
N ASP A 343 16.77 -22.85 18.65
CA ASP A 343 17.92 -22.06 19.09
C ASP A 343 18.53 -21.27 17.94
N MET A 344 18.85 -20.00 18.18
CA MET A 344 19.46 -19.13 17.15
C MET A 344 20.90 -19.58 16.83
N ALA A 345 21.18 -19.80 15.55
CA ALA A 345 22.52 -20.18 15.08
C ALA A 345 23.54 -19.02 15.16
N SER A 346 23.06 -17.77 15.04
CA SER A 346 23.89 -16.56 15.06
C SER A 346 23.17 -15.40 15.72
N PRO A 347 23.93 -14.46 16.31
CA PRO A 347 23.33 -13.25 16.86
C PRO A 347 22.77 -12.34 15.77
N VAL A 348 21.71 -11.60 16.11
CA VAL A 348 21.11 -10.55 15.27
C VAL A 348 21.15 -9.21 15.99
N ASP A 349 21.14 -8.13 15.24
CA ASP A 349 21.19 -6.79 15.81
C ASP A 349 19.78 -6.26 16.11
N TYR A 350 19.71 -5.37 17.10
CA TYR A 350 18.52 -4.60 17.40
C TYR A 350 18.85 -3.11 17.55
N ILE A 351 17.89 -2.26 17.25
CA ILE A 351 17.94 -0.81 17.47
C ILE A 351 16.71 -0.35 18.24
N VAL A 352 16.88 0.70 19.05
CA VAL A 352 15.77 1.39 19.70
C VAL A 352 15.68 2.81 19.14
N VAL A 353 14.49 3.21 18.78
CA VAL A 353 14.16 4.52 18.22
C VAL A 353 13.33 5.29 19.25
N GLU A 354 13.69 6.53 19.53
CA GLU A 354 12.95 7.49 20.35
C GLU A 354 12.34 8.55 19.42
N ASP A 355 11.03 8.63 19.31
CA ASP A 355 10.32 9.41 18.30
C ASP A 355 10.87 9.13 16.88
N ILE A 356 11.73 10.00 16.35
CA ILE A 356 12.36 9.85 15.02
C ILE A 356 13.89 9.69 15.10
N MET A 357 14.47 9.53 16.32
CA MET A 357 15.91 9.44 16.51
C MET A 357 16.32 8.03 16.92
N ILE A 358 17.34 7.48 16.24
CA ILE A 358 17.97 6.23 16.68
C ILE A 358 18.74 6.50 17.96
N GLN A 359 18.41 5.79 19.02
CA GLN A 359 19.10 5.83 20.31
C GLN A 359 20.33 4.92 20.26
N MET A 360 21.51 5.49 20.02
CA MET A 360 22.76 4.73 19.94
C MET A 360 23.12 3.99 21.24
N VAL A 361 22.59 4.42 22.37
CA VAL A 361 22.80 3.77 23.67
C VAL A 361 22.04 2.45 23.83
N ASN A 362 20.99 2.26 23.01
CA ASN A 362 20.07 1.13 23.08
C ASN A 362 20.10 0.27 21.80
N GLN A 363 21.22 0.24 21.11
CA GLN A 363 21.48 -0.75 20.07
C GLN A 363 22.35 -1.87 20.62
N GLY A 364 22.20 -3.06 20.10
CA GLY A 364 22.98 -4.22 20.53
C GLY A 364 22.74 -5.42 19.66
N SER A 365 23.30 -6.54 20.10
CA SER A 365 23.15 -7.83 19.43
C SER A 365 22.57 -8.83 20.41
N ILE A 366 21.70 -9.71 19.94
CA ILE A 366 20.98 -10.69 20.74
C ILE A 366 21.07 -12.07 20.09
N GLN A 367 21.26 -13.09 20.91
CA GLN A 367 21.18 -14.50 20.52
C GLN A 367 20.49 -15.26 21.67
N LEU A 368 19.37 -15.92 21.35
CA LEU A 368 18.51 -16.58 22.33
C LEU A 368 18.32 -18.06 22.00
N ASP A 369 18.32 -18.87 23.03
CA ASP A 369 17.90 -20.26 22.95
C ASP A 369 16.36 -20.33 22.78
N SER A 370 15.84 -21.50 22.41
CA SER A 370 14.40 -21.75 22.27
C SER A 370 13.64 -21.45 23.55
N GLY A 371 12.63 -20.60 23.49
CA GLY A 371 11.83 -20.16 24.63
C GLY A 371 12.49 -19.13 25.52
N GLU A 372 13.74 -18.73 25.27
CA GLU A 372 14.43 -17.69 26.04
C GLU A 372 13.86 -16.30 25.74
N THR A 373 13.83 -15.45 26.78
CA THR A 373 13.38 -14.06 26.68
C THR A 373 14.41 -13.09 27.21
N GLN A 374 14.77 -12.08 26.44
CA GLN A 374 15.56 -10.94 26.91
C GLN A 374 14.68 -9.72 27.08
N VAL A 375 14.83 -9.02 28.21
CA VAL A 375 14.09 -7.79 28.50
C VAL A 375 15.03 -6.59 28.45
N ILE A 376 14.64 -5.57 27.67
CA ILE A 376 15.31 -4.27 27.59
C ILE A 376 14.43 -3.25 28.30
N THR A 377 14.97 -2.55 29.28
CA THR A 377 14.21 -1.56 30.07
C THR A 377 14.81 -0.18 29.90
N ILE A 378 13.97 0.81 29.57
CA ILE A 378 14.34 2.20 29.33
C ILE A 378 13.46 3.09 30.20
N PRO A 379 14.02 4.06 30.96
CA PRO A 379 13.21 5.03 31.69
C PRO A 379 12.29 5.80 30.71
N ALA A 380 11.01 5.79 30.99
CA ALA A 380 10.05 6.52 30.18
C ALA A 380 10.18 8.03 30.41
N ASN A 381 10.15 8.81 29.33
CA ASN A 381 10.30 10.27 29.35
C ASN A 381 9.18 10.99 28.59
N GLY A 382 8.11 10.28 28.23
CA GLY A 382 7.02 10.80 27.43
C GLY A 382 7.23 10.71 25.91
N SER A 383 8.39 10.26 25.44
CA SER A 383 8.61 9.98 24.01
C SER A 383 7.92 8.69 23.59
N THR A 384 7.63 8.57 22.29
CA THR A 384 7.28 7.29 21.64
C THR A 384 8.55 6.46 21.49
N TRP A 385 8.52 5.23 21.97
CA TRP A 385 9.63 4.31 21.92
C TRP A 385 9.31 3.11 21.04
N ARG A 386 10.21 2.78 20.12
CA ARG A 386 10.10 1.63 19.20
C ARG A 386 11.40 0.83 19.25
N ILE A 387 11.30 -0.49 19.22
CA ILE A 387 12.43 -1.39 18.99
C ILE A 387 12.25 -2.10 17.64
N GLU A 388 13.33 -2.28 16.92
CA GLU A 388 13.44 -3.13 15.74
C GLU A 388 14.51 -4.18 16.01
N VAL A 389 14.19 -5.45 15.79
CA VAL A 389 15.06 -6.59 16.02
C VAL A 389 15.16 -7.38 14.73
N GLY A 390 16.37 -7.59 14.23
CA GLY A 390 16.62 -8.45 13.08
C GLY A 390 16.19 -9.88 13.33
N GLN A 391 15.76 -10.58 12.29
CA GLN A 391 15.58 -12.02 12.29
C GLN A 391 16.84 -12.70 11.72
N THR A 392 17.00 -14.00 11.95
CA THR A 392 18.08 -14.77 11.33
C THR A 392 17.89 -14.85 9.81
N PRO A 393 18.97 -15.05 9.03
CA PRO A 393 18.87 -15.11 7.57
C PRO A 393 17.83 -16.13 7.09
N ASP A 394 17.19 -15.86 5.98
CA ASP A 394 16.15 -16.68 5.34
C ASP A 394 14.96 -17.02 6.26
N ASN A 395 14.72 -16.18 7.27
CA ASN A 395 13.59 -16.37 8.19
C ASN A 395 12.26 -16.16 7.46
N PRO A 396 11.34 -17.13 7.49
CA PRO A 396 10.05 -17.01 6.80
C PRO A 396 9.08 -16.01 7.43
N TYR A 397 9.36 -15.55 8.65
CA TYR A 397 8.56 -14.56 9.36
C TYR A 397 9.05 -13.11 9.16
N GLY A 398 9.80 -12.85 8.08
CA GLY A 398 10.32 -11.54 7.73
C GLY A 398 11.78 -11.34 8.14
N GLN A 399 12.35 -10.21 7.73
CA GLN A 399 13.75 -9.86 8.02
C GLN A 399 13.91 -9.25 9.40
N TRP A 400 12.86 -8.72 9.99
CA TRP A 400 12.87 -8.04 11.29
C TRP A 400 11.48 -8.12 11.94
N THR A 401 11.46 -7.90 13.26
CA THR A 401 10.24 -7.75 14.07
C THR A 401 10.33 -6.47 14.88
N SER A 402 9.22 -5.87 15.24
CA SER A 402 9.21 -4.62 15.98
C SER A 402 8.04 -4.53 16.95
N ALA A 403 8.21 -3.70 17.98
CA ALA A 403 7.12 -3.28 18.85
C ALA A 403 7.36 -1.83 19.31
N ALA A 404 6.30 -1.13 19.64
CA ALA A 404 6.36 0.27 20.04
C ALA A 404 5.43 0.59 21.21
N VAL A 405 5.77 1.65 21.93
CA VAL A 405 4.99 2.18 23.07
C VAL A 405 4.87 3.70 22.93
N GLU A 406 3.66 4.21 22.96
CA GLU A 406 3.32 5.62 23.07
C GLU A 406 2.73 5.95 24.45
N GLY A 407 2.74 7.22 24.85
CA GLY A 407 2.08 7.70 26.06
C GLY A 407 2.68 7.16 27.36
N CYS A 408 3.90 6.62 27.35
CA CYS A 408 4.56 6.12 28.54
C CYS A 408 5.36 7.21 29.24
N GLY A 409 5.01 7.51 30.50
CA GLY A 409 5.61 8.61 31.26
C GLY A 409 5.19 9.99 30.72
N ASN A 410 5.97 10.99 31.07
CA ASN A 410 5.84 12.35 30.55
C ASN A 410 7.19 13.08 30.55
N ASN A 411 7.32 14.08 29.75
CA ASN A 411 8.46 15.00 29.82
C ASN A 411 8.34 15.90 31.06
N GLY A 412 9.36 16.69 31.36
CA GLY A 412 9.38 17.59 32.52
C GLY A 412 8.26 18.66 32.54
N THR A 413 7.48 18.80 31.47
CA THR A 413 6.32 19.69 31.36
C THR A 413 4.98 18.96 31.51
N GLY A 414 4.99 17.65 31.69
CA GLY A 414 3.78 16.82 31.80
C GLY A 414 3.18 16.41 30.43
N SER A 415 3.92 16.56 29.35
CA SER A 415 3.51 16.17 27.99
C SER A 415 4.17 14.87 27.55
N PHE A 416 3.58 14.22 26.56
CA PHE A 416 4.14 13.04 25.88
C PHE A 416 3.91 13.14 24.38
N SER A 417 4.68 12.38 23.59
CA SER A 417 4.57 12.32 22.13
C SER A 417 3.71 11.16 21.68
N LEU A 418 2.95 11.37 20.62
CA LEU A 418 2.05 10.41 19.99
C LEU A 418 2.20 10.46 18.47
N GLY A 419 1.79 9.36 17.78
CA GLY A 419 1.68 9.33 16.34
C GLY A 419 2.98 9.04 15.60
N PHE A 420 4.01 8.54 16.27
CA PHE A 420 5.29 8.20 15.65
C PHE A 420 5.41 6.74 15.21
N ILE A 421 4.51 5.86 15.64
CA ILE A 421 4.57 4.43 15.27
C ILE A 421 4.40 4.27 13.76
N ASN A 422 3.40 4.92 13.18
CA ASN A 422 3.08 4.80 11.75
C ASN A 422 4.03 5.58 10.82
N LEU A 423 5.05 6.27 11.36
CA LEU A 423 6.08 6.91 10.54
C LEU A 423 7.04 5.87 9.92
N PHE A 424 7.15 4.72 10.53
CA PHE A 424 8.08 3.65 10.15
C PHE A 424 7.33 2.45 9.56
N PRO A 425 8.02 1.62 8.75
CA PRO A 425 7.46 0.36 8.27
C PRO A 425 6.96 -0.51 9.41
N LEU A 426 5.86 -1.21 9.20
CA LEU A 426 5.37 -2.23 10.09
C LEU A 426 6.12 -3.56 9.85
N ALA A 427 6.18 -4.43 10.86
CA ALA A 427 6.79 -5.75 10.75
C ALA A 427 5.75 -6.78 10.27
N ASP A 428 5.17 -6.54 9.10
CA ASP A 428 4.08 -7.30 8.46
C ASP A 428 4.50 -8.00 7.16
N ASP A 429 5.77 -8.05 6.83
CA ASP A 429 6.33 -8.92 5.80
C ASP A 429 6.85 -10.19 6.48
N PRO A 430 6.31 -11.34 6.26
CA PRO A 430 5.62 -11.91 5.08
C PRO A 430 4.09 -11.85 5.13
N ILE A 431 3.43 -12.25 4.02
CA ILE A 431 1.99 -12.15 3.80
C ILE A 431 1.09 -12.93 4.79
N TRP A 432 1.62 -13.85 5.57
CA TRP A 432 0.87 -14.57 6.62
C TRP A 432 0.86 -13.86 7.98
N ILE A 433 1.46 -12.67 8.03
CA ILE A 433 1.38 -11.75 9.17
C ILE A 433 0.90 -10.40 8.63
N ASP A 434 -0.04 -9.78 9.31
CA ASP A 434 -0.46 -8.41 9.03
C ASP A 434 -0.62 -7.62 10.33
N VAL A 435 -0.13 -6.39 10.34
CA VAL A 435 -0.17 -5.49 11.52
C VAL A 435 -0.90 -4.21 11.16
N ASP A 436 -2.04 -3.98 11.77
CA ASP A 436 -2.81 -2.75 11.62
C ASP A 436 -2.58 -1.82 12.81
N CYS A 437 -1.94 -0.67 12.58
CA CYS A 437 -1.67 0.35 13.59
C CYS A 437 -2.47 1.62 13.30
N VAL A 438 -3.49 1.90 14.08
CA VAL A 438 -4.43 3.01 13.86
C VAL A 438 -4.47 3.94 15.05
N GLN A 439 -4.36 5.25 14.81
CA GLN A 439 -4.58 6.25 15.84
C GLN A 439 -6.07 6.38 16.18
N ASN A 440 -6.37 6.50 17.47
CA ASN A 440 -7.72 6.85 17.87
C ASN A 440 -7.97 8.34 17.61
N ILE A 441 -9.09 8.66 16.98
CA ILE A 441 -9.43 10.01 16.52
C ILE A 441 -10.80 10.45 17.01
N GLY A 442 -11.03 11.77 17.05
CA GLY A 442 -12.34 12.35 17.33
C GLY A 442 -13.20 12.43 16.07
N SER A 443 -12.97 13.43 15.24
CA SER A 443 -13.65 13.63 13.95
C SER A 443 -12.64 13.56 12.81
N PHE A 444 -13.07 13.06 11.65
CA PHE A 444 -12.22 12.90 10.46
C PHE A 444 -13.03 13.16 9.18
N ASP A 445 -12.33 13.40 8.07
CA ASP A 445 -12.96 13.47 6.76
C ASP A 445 -13.39 12.04 6.35
N PRO A 446 -14.67 11.82 6.05
CA PRO A 446 -15.17 10.48 5.76
C PRO A 446 -14.77 9.94 4.38
N ASN A 447 -14.25 10.78 3.47
CA ASN A 447 -13.83 10.42 2.12
C ASN A 447 -12.35 10.77 1.94
N ASP A 448 -11.47 9.96 2.52
CA ASP A 448 -10.03 10.22 2.53
C ASP A 448 -9.20 9.03 2.05
N LYS A 449 -7.91 9.33 1.84
CA LYS A 449 -6.89 8.34 1.51
C LYS A 449 -5.69 8.51 2.42
N GLN A 450 -5.19 7.40 2.95
CA GLN A 450 -3.99 7.35 3.77
C GLN A 450 -2.98 6.40 3.13
N GLY A 451 -1.70 6.70 3.28
CA GLY A 451 -0.60 5.84 2.83
C GLY A 451 0.28 5.47 4.01
N PHE A 452 0.70 4.22 4.09
CA PHE A 452 1.54 3.67 5.15
C PHE A 452 2.81 3.02 4.57
N PRO A 453 3.99 3.13 5.27
CA PRO A 453 4.20 3.99 6.44
C PRO A 453 3.98 5.47 6.11
N LEU A 454 3.63 6.28 7.09
CA LEU A 454 3.43 7.73 6.88
C LEU A 454 4.72 8.42 6.43
N GLY A 455 5.87 7.84 6.77
CA GLY A 455 7.17 8.42 6.50
C GLY A 455 7.57 9.49 7.51
N VAL A 456 8.87 9.78 7.57
CA VAL A 456 9.43 10.72 8.54
C VAL A 456 9.57 12.12 7.95
N THR A 457 9.51 13.12 8.79
CA THR A 457 9.57 14.57 8.49
C THR A 457 8.33 15.08 7.71
N GLN A 458 8.29 16.39 7.43
CA GLN A 458 7.19 17.03 6.69
C GLN A 458 7.05 16.56 5.22
N ASN A 459 8.08 15.90 4.67
CA ASN A 459 8.10 15.40 3.31
C ASN A 459 7.81 13.90 3.23
N ASN A 460 7.44 13.26 4.35
CA ASN A 460 7.07 11.84 4.44
C ASN A 460 8.09 10.92 3.77
N TRP A 461 9.35 11.01 4.22
CA TRP A 461 10.43 10.19 3.69
C TRP A 461 10.27 8.72 4.09
N VAL A 462 10.40 7.84 3.09
CA VAL A 462 10.37 6.38 3.22
C VAL A 462 11.57 5.77 2.49
N PRO A 463 12.01 4.53 2.85
CA PRO A 463 13.03 3.80 2.09
C PRO A 463 12.68 3.68 0.60
N ARG A 464 13.71 3.58 -0.26
CA ARG A 464 13.50 3.54 -1.73
C ARG A 464 12.75 2.30 -2.22
N ASP A 465 12.86 1.21 -1.50
CA ASP A 465 12.24 -0.10 -1.76
C ASP A 465 11.02 -0.37 -0.88
N GLN A 466 10.57 0.64 -0.13
CA GLN A 466 9.43 0.51 0.78
C GLN A 466 8.17 0.17 0.02
N ARG A 467 7.56 -0.99 0.33
CA ARG A 467 6.17 -1.30 -0.05
C ARG A 467 5.25 -0.27 0.59
N MET A 468 4.40 0.33 -0.22
CA MET A 468 3.37 1.25 0.27
C MET A 468 2.04 0.54 0.39
N GLU A 469 1.35 0.81 1.48
CA GLU A 469 0.00 0.38 1.71
C GLU A 469 -0.93 1.60 1.72
N TYR A 470 -2.08 1.47 1.06
CA TYR A 470 -3.06 2.55 0.96
C TYR A 470 -4.41 2.11 1.50
N LEU A 471 -4.98 2.94 2.37
CA LEU A 471 -6.34 2.84 2.88
C LEU A 471 -7.18 3.95 2.25
N ILE A 472 -8.27 3.58 1.56
CA ILE A 472 -9.25 4.52 1.01
C ILE A 472 -10.55 4.33 1.77
N ARG A 473 -11.05 5.39 2.41
CA ARG A 473 -12.31 5.40 3.15
C ARG A 473 -13.36 6.21 2.41
N PHE A 474 -14.61 5.80 2.55
CA PHE A 474 -15.73 6.51 1.95
C PHE A 474 -16.96 6.46 2.85
N GLN A 475 -17.80 7.48 2.75
CA GLN A 475 -19.09 7.55 3.44
C GLN A 475 -20.16 8.09 2.50
N ASN A 476 -21.31 7.47 2.52
CA ASN A 476 -22.49 8.01 1.87
C ASN A 476 -23.10 9.13 2.73
N THR A 477 -22.76 10.37 2.41
CA THR A 477 -23.30 11.59 3.03
C THR A 477 -24.45 12.19 2.21
N GLY A 478 -24.99 11.44 1.25
CA GLY A 478 -26.12 11.81 0.43
C GLY A 478 -27.45 11.81 1.19
N THR A 479 -28.54 11.64 0.46
CA THR A 479 -29.91 11.63 1.00
C THR A 479 -30.65 10.34 0.69
N ASP A 480 -29.99 9.36 0.09
CA ASP A 480 -30.55 8.07 -0.29
C ASP A 480 -29.47 6.97 -0.22
N THR A 481 -29.89 5.72 -0.24
CA THR A 481 -29.01 4.55 -0.26
C THR A 481 -28.19 4.51 -1.55
N ALA A 482 -26.87 4.38 -1.45
CA ALA A 482 -26.01 4.12 -2.61
C ALA A 482 -26.02 2.61 -2.92
N PHE A 483 -26.40 2.27 -4.15
CA PHE A 483 -26.49 0.87 -4.60
C PHE A 483 -25.14 0.30 -5.03
N THR A 484 -24.28 1.16 -5.57
CA THR A 484 -22.94 0.80 -6.03
C THR A 484 -21.96 1.89 -5.63
N VAL A 485 -20.81 1.49 -5.11
CA VAL A 485 -19.68 2.41 -4.94
C VAL A 485 -18.55 1.94 -5.84
N MET A 486 -17.94 2.88 -6.55
CA MET A 486 -16.76 2.61 -7.36
C MET A 486 -15.64 3.58 -6.98
N ILE A 487 -14.44 3.04 -6.84
CA ILE A 487 -13.23 3.82 -6.59
C ILE A 487 -12.31 3.69 -7.80
N LEU A 488 -11.87 4.82 -8.34
CA LEU A 488 -10.82 4.89 -9.36
C LEU A 488 -9.58 5.54 -8.75
N ASP A 489 -8.45 4.86 -8.89
CA ASP A 489 -7.16 5.30 -8.37
C ASP A 489 -6.11 5.22 -9.48
N GLN A 490 -5.46 6.35 -9.78
CA GLN A 490 -4.44 6.42 -10.83
C GLN A 490 -3.09 6.07 -10.23
N LEU A 491 -2.61 4.85 -10.47
CA LEU A 491 -1.31 4.42 -9.97
C LEU A 491 -0.16 5.18 -10.65
N ASP A 492 0.70 5.78 -9.84
CA ASP A 492 1.92 6.45 -10.32
C ASP A 492 2.82 5.48 -11.11
N PRO A 493 3.40 5.91 -12.25
CA PRO A 493 4.24 5.04 -13.08
C PRO A 493 5.50 4.51 -12.38
N ARG A 494 5.92 5.08 -11.28
CA ARG A 494 7.07 4.66 -10.47
C ARG A 494 6.76 3.49 -9.53
N PHE A 495 5.50 3.11 -9.35
CA PHE A 495 5.13 1.85 -8.71
C PHE A 495 5.17 0.68 -9.69
N ASN A 496 5.44 -0.52 -9.20
CA ASN A 496 5.36 -1.75 -9.98
C ASN A 496 3.92 -2.30 -10.00
N ALA A 497 3.20 -2.07 -11.08
CA ALA A 497 1.81 -2.51 -11.20
C ALA A 497 1.61 -4.04 -11.09
N ALA A 498 2.66 -4.82 -11.31
CA ALA A 498 2.62 -6.28 -11.16
C ALA A 498 2.60 -6.73 -9.69
N THR A 499 2.93 -5.84 -8.75
CA THR A 499 2.97 -6.14 -7.31
C THR A 499 1.74 -5.64 -6.56
N ILE A 500 0.74 -5.10 -7.26
CA ILE A 500 -0.52 -4.67 -6.63
C ILE A 500 -1.17 -5.86 -5.94
N ARG A 501 -1.45 -5.69 -4.65
CA ARG A 501 -2.22 -6.64 -3.84
C ARG A 501 -3.47 -5.95 -3.31
N PRO A 502 -4.65 -6.24 -3.89
CA PRO A 502 -5.91 -5.81 -3.32
C PRO A 502 -6.12 -6.51 -1.97
N GLY A 503 -6.35 -5.74 -0.91
CA GLY A 503 -6.43 -6.24 0.46
C GLY A 503 -7.84 -6.27 1.03
N VAL A 504 -7.94 -6.19 2.35
CA VAL A 504 -9.19 -6.22 3.09
C VAL A 504 -10.08 -5.01 2.79
N SER A 505 -11.39 -5.20 2.87
CA SER A 505 -12.41 -4.17 2.69
C SER A 505 -13.61 -4.38 3.61
N SER A 506 -14.42 -3.35 3.77
CA SER A 506 -15.67 -3.43 4.55
C SER A 506 -16.76 -4.25 3.86
N HIS A 507 -16.75 -4.32 2.54
CA HIS A 507 -17.76 -4.97 1.72
C HIS A 507 -17.10 -5.74 0.58
N ALA A 508 -17.80 -6.74 0.04
CA ALA A 508 -17.32 -7.49 -1.12
C ALA A 508 -17.12 -6.55 -2.32
N TYR A 509 -16.00 -6.68 -3.00
CA TYR A 509 -15.66 -5.87 -4.15
C TYR A 509 -15.05 -6.69 -5.28
N ARG A 510 -15.05 -6.11 -6.48
CA ARG A 510 -14.29 -6.58 -7.63
C ARG A 510 -13.16 -5.60 -7.92
N PHE A 511 -11.96 -6.11 -8.13
CA PHE A 511 -10.80 -5.32 -8.52
C PHE A 511 -10.46 -5.55 -9.98
N GLU A 512 -10.15 -4.45 -10.71
CA GLU A 512 -9.61 -4.51 -12.06
C GLU A 512 -8.49 -3.47 -12.25
N LEU A 513 -7.43 -3.88 -12.94
CA LEU A 513 -6.39 -2.96 -13.39
C LEU A 513 -6.65 -2.58 -14.85
N LEU A 514 -7.20 -1.40 -15.05
CA LEU A 514 -7.58 -0.84 -16.34
C LEU A 514 -6.37 -0.31 -17.15
N PRO A 515 -6.53 0.05 -18.44
CA PRO A 515 -5.55 0.79 -19.22
C PRO A 515 -5.01 2.01 -18.46
N GLU A 516 -3.81 2.47 -18.84
CA GLU A 516 -3.13 3.62 -18.22
C GLU A 516 -2.89 3.46 -16.70
N ARG A 517 -2.82 2.22 -16.20
CA ARG A 517 -2.55 1.91 -14.79
C ARG A 517 -3.62 2.45 -13.82
N LYS A 518 -4.87 2.51 -14.26
CA LYS A 518 -6.01 2.87 -13.40
C LYS A 518 -6.48 1.65 -12.63
N MET A 519 -6.42 1.70 -11.31
CA MET A 519 -7.00 0.70 -10.42
C MET A 519 -8.47 1.03 -10.23
N GLN A 520 -9.32 0.03 -10.39
CA GLN A 520 -10.76 0.13 -10.18
C GLN A 520 -11.22 -0.86 -9.12
N PHE A 521 -11.85 -0.35 -8.07
CA PHE A 521 -12.52 -1.15 -7.04
C PHE A 521 -14.02 -0.91 -7.17
N ILE A 522 -14.79 -1.94 -7.44
CA ILE A 522 -16.24 -1.86 -7.63
C ILE A 522 -16.92 -2.64 -6.52
N PHE A 523 -17.80 -2.00 -5.77
CA PHE A 523 -18.65 -2.57 -4.74
C PHE A 523 -20.09 -2.71 -5.27
N PRO A 524 -20.41 -3.78 -5.99
CA PRO A 524 -21.73 -3.96 -6.58
C PRO A 524 -22.73 -4.33 -5.50
N ASN A 525 -23.94 -3.75 -5.58
CA ASN A 525 -25.03 -4.01 -4.62
C ASN A 525 -24.61 -3.78 -3.15
N ILE A 526 -23.78 -2.77 -2.90
CA ILE A 526 -23.28 -2.46 -1.56
C ILE A 526 -24.43 -2.03 -0.60
N MET A 527 -25.50 -1.43 -1.14
CA MET A 527 -26.68 -0.97 -0.38
C MET A 527 -26.30 -0.08 0.81
N LEU A 528 -25.35 0.84 0.58
CA LEU A 528 -24.79 1.70 1.61
C LEU A 528 -25.81 2.79 2.02
N PRO A 529 -26.38 2.74 3.23
CA PRO A 529 -27.36 3.74 3.67
C PRO A 529 -26.71 5.13 3.76
N ASP A 530 -27.51 6.18 3.68
CA ASP A 530 -27.00 7.52 3.95
C ASP A 530 -26.77 7.75 5.46
N SER A 531 -25.89 8.69 5.78
CA SER A 531 -25.44 8.97 7.15
C SER A 531 -26.56 9.52 8.05
N ASN A 532 -27.65 10.08 7.49
CA ASN A 532 -28.79 10.55 8.28
C ASN A 532 -29.71 9.39 8.72
N VAL A 533 -29.79 8.32 7.91
CA VAL A 533 -30.57 7.13 8.20
C VAL A 533 -29.81 6.18 9.14
N ASN A 534 -28.53 5.92 8.82
CA ASN A 534 -27.71 5.02 9.64
C ASN A 534 -26.22 5.39 9.52
N GLU A 535 -25.75 6.30 10.38
CA GLU A 535 -24.36 6.77 10.34
C GLU A 535 -23.34 5.63 10.44
N PRO A 536 -23.41 4.66 11.38
CA PRO A 536 -22.45 3.59 11.49
C PRO A 536 -22.33 2.68 10.26
N LEU A 537 -23.44 2.43 9.57
CA LEU A 537 -23.46 1.58 8.37
C LEU A 537 -23.23 2.36 7.07
N SER A 538 -23.15 3.70 7.12
CA SER A 538 -22.93 4.53 5.93
C SER A 538 -21.48 4.57 5.45
N HIS A 539 -20.55 3.91 6.16
CA HIS A 539 -19.11 3.90 5.88
C HIS A 539 -18.67 2.65 5.13
N GLY A 540 -17.63 2.83 4.32
CA GLY A 540 -16.89 1.73 3.73
C GLY A 540 -15.43 2.08 3.55
N PHE A 541 -14.63 1.05 3.24
CA PHE A 541 -13.22 1.22 2.92
C PHE A 541 -12.69 0.08 2.07
N VAL A 542 -11.52 0.30 1.47
CA VAL A 542 -10.69 -0.73 0.86
C VAL A 542 -9.22 -0.43 1.14
N ARG A 543 -8.42 -1.48 1.30
CA ARG A 543 -6.97 -1.44 1.46
C ARG A 543 -6.29 -2.12 0.28
N PHE A 544 -5.12 -1.65 -0.12
CA PHE A 544 -4.27 -2.32 -1.10
C PHE A 544 -2.81 -1.97 -0.85
N SER A 545 -1.89 -2.82 -1.29
CA SER A 545 -0.46 -2.54 -1.24
C SER A 545 0.19 -2.64 -2.61
N VAL A 546 1.36 -1.97 -2.77
CA VAL A 546 2.13 -1.95 -4.01
C VAL A 546 3.60 -1.62 -3.73
N ASP A 547 4.50 -2.27 -4.46
CA ASP A 547 5.94 -2.00 -4.38
C ASP A 547 6.35 -0.88 -5.35
N PRO A 548 7.34 -0.06 -5.01
CA PRO A 548 7.97 0.84 -5.95
C PRO A 548 8.77 0.08 -7.00
N LEU A 549 9.00 0.69 -8.16
CA LEU A 549 9.94 0.16 -9.12
C LEU A 549 11.37 0.18 -8.54
N PRO A 550 12.19 -0.85 -8.80
CA PRO A 550 13.57 -0.87 -8.33
C PRO A 550 14.38 0.28 -8.93
N GLY A 551 15.31 0.82 -8.13
CA GLY A 551 16.25 1.86 -8.59
C GLY A 551 15.69 3.28 -8.61
N LEU A 552 14.68 3.59 -7.82
CA LEU A 552 14.22 4.97 -7.65
C LEU A 552 15.35 5.90 -7.22
N SER A 553 15.36 7.10 -7.80
CA SER A 553 16.32 8.13 -7.41
C SER A 553 16.02 8.65 -6.00
N ASN A 554 17.07 9.00 -5.25
CA ASN A 554 16.91 9.65 -3.95
C ASN A 554 16.13 10.96 -4.09
N GLY A 555 15.09 11.15 -3.27
CA GLY A 555 14.18 12.29 -3.33
C GLY A 555 13.05 12.16 -4.36
N THR A 556 12.77 10.96 -4.85
CA THR A 556 11.61 10.72 -5.73
C THR A 556 10.32 10.94 -4.94
N VAL A 557 9.51 11.91 -5.36
CA VAL A 557 8.21 12.22 -4.74
C VAL A 557 7.11 11.52 -5.51
N ILE A 558 6.26 10.76 -4.80
CA ILE A 558 5.07 10.11 -5.35
C ILE A 558 3.85 10.68 -4.64
N GLU A 559 2.89 11.16 -5.42
CA GLU A 559 1.58 11.62 -4.95
C GLU A 559 0.51 10.65 -5.41
N ASN A 560 -0.53 10.44 -4.58
CA ASN A 560 -1.65 9.59 -4.95
C ASN A 560 -2.96 10.09 -4.33
N ASN A 561 -4.04 10.03 -5.13
CA ASN A 561 -5.40 10.29 -4.68
C ASN A 561 -6.38 9.32 -5.37
N ALA A 562 -7.63 9.31 -4.94
CA ALA A 562 -8.66 8.48 -5.53
C ALA A 562 -9.95 9.29 -5.79
N ALA A 563 -10.71 8.86 -6.79
CA ALA A 563 -12.03 9.35 -7.11
C ALA A 563 -13.08 8.32 -6.70
N ILE A 564 -14.01 8.70 -5.81
CA ILE A 564 -15.05 7.83 -5.26
C ILE A 564 -16.37 8.20 -5.90
N TYR A 565 -17.03 7.25 -6.53
CA TYR A 565 -18.33 7.40 -7.19
C TYR A 565 -19.40 6.67 -6.38
N PHE A 566 -20.43 7.38 -5.97
CA PHE A 566 -21.63 6.81 -5.36
C PHE A 566 -22.72 6.74 -6.44
N ASP A 567 -23.06 5.55 -6.88
CA ASP A 567 -23.94 5.31 -8.04
C ASP A 567 -23.48 6.10 -9.28
N PHE A 568 -24.34 7.00 -9.80
CA PHE A 568 -24.11 7.78 -11.00
C PHE A 568 -23.73 9.24 -10.71
N ASN A 569 -23.43 9.57 -9.45
CA ASN A 569 -23.11 10.93 -9.05
C ASN A 569 -21.71 11.35 -9.54
N GLN A 570 -21.43 12.65 -9.43
CA GLN A 570 -20.08 13.15 -9.63
C GLN A 570 -19.14 12.56 -8.59
N PRO A 571 -17.87 12.30 -8.94
CA PRO A 571 -16.92 11.74 -7.98
C PRO A 571 -16.63 12.69 -6.83
N VAL A 572 -16.46 12.12 -5.66
CA VAL A 572 -15.82 12.76 -4.52
C VAL A 572 -14.34 12.40 -4.57
N PHE A 573 -13.46 13.40 -4.56
CA PHE A 573 -12.03 13.16 -4.54
C PHE A 573 -11.52 13.11 -3.10
N THR A 574 -10.63 12.16 -2.83
CA THR A 574 -9.91 12.11 -1.54
C THR A 574 -8.86 13.22 -1.48
N ASN A 575 -8.27 13.42 -0.29
CA ASN A 575 -7.00 14.13 -0.19
C ASN A 575 -5.91 13.41 -1.02
N THR A 576 -4.84 14.15 -1.30
CA THR A 576 -3.65 13.58 -1.96
C THR A 576 -2.63 13.17 -0.89
N THR A 577 -2.22 11.89 -0.89
CA THR A 577 -1.08 11.41 -0.11
C THR A 577 0.22 11.78 -0.82
N LEU A 578 1.26 12.07 -0.06
CA LEU A 578 2.59 12.40 -0.57
C LEU A 578 3.64 11.58 0.17
N HIS A 579 4.56 10.92 -0.57
CA HIS A 579 5.71 10.23 0.00
C HIS A 579 6.97 10.54 -0.81
N THR A 580 8.09 10.68 -0.10
CA THR A 580 9.40 10.92 -0.70
C THR A 580 10.29 9.70 -0.50
N PHE A 581 10.63 9.02 -1.57
CA PHE A 581 11.46 7.82 -1.54
C PHE A 581 12.95 8.17 -1.51
N GLY A 582 13.69 7.68 -0.50
CA GLY A 582 15.10 8.01 -0.37
C GLY A 582 15.78 7.43 0.87
N GLU A 583 17.07 7.77 1.04
CA GLU A 583 17.93 7.27 2.13
C GLU A 583 18.07 8.23 3.32
N GLN A 584 17.60 9.47 3.21
CA GLN A 584 17.75 10.49 4.26
C GLN A 584 16.48 10.64 5.12
N TYR A 585 15.88 9.55 5.50
CA TYR A 585 14.67 9.60 6.30
C TYR A 585 14.89 9.61 7.82
N LEU A 586 16.04 9.12 8.30
CA LEU A 586 16.40 9.29 9.71
C LEU A 586 17.46 10.37 9.83
N PRO A 587 17.24 11.45 10.58
CA PRO A 587 18.30 12.35 10.93
C PRO A 587 19.28 11.60 11.86
N VAL A 588 20.30 10.96 11.25
CA VAL A 588 21.51 10.69 12.00
C VAL A 588 22.02 12.08 12.36
N ALA A 589 21.95 12.45 13.64
CA ALA A 589 22.37 13.75 14.10
C ALA A 589 23.87 13.97 13.89
N SER A 590 24.23 14.32 12.66
CA SER A 590 25.45 15.02 12.32
C SER A 590 25.07 16.17 11.42
N ASN A 591 24.82 17.34 12.04
CA ASN A 591 24.57 18.63 11.40
C ASN A 591 23.21 18.82 10.73
N GLU A 592 22.18 19.11 11.51
CA GLU A 592 21.27 20.23 11.29
C GLU A 592 20.13 20.17 12.31
N LEU A 593 20.45 20.46 13.55
CA LEU A 593 19.46 21.10 14.42
C LEU A 593 19.28 22.53 13.86
N ALA A 594 18.47 22.66 12.83
CA ALA A 594 18.08 23.92 12.27
C ALA A 594 17.31 24.69 13.34
N GLY A 595 17.96 25.67 13.93
CA GLY A 595 17.37 26.58 14.91
C GLY A 595 18.24 26.84 16.13
N GLY A 596 19.43 27.42 15.94
CA GLY A 596 20.16 28.07 17.02
C GLY A 596 21.29 27.30 17.67
N LEU A 597 21.87 26.30 17.03
CA LEU A 597 23.15 25.77 17.47
C LEU A 597 24.23 26.85 17.32
N LEU A 598 25.01 27.03 18.39
CA LEU A 598 26.16 27.90 18.36
C LEU A 598 27.27 27.24 17.56
N ASN A 599 28.01 28.03 16.80
CA ASN A 599 29.24 27.55 16.17
C ASN A 599 30.27 27.24 17.25
N VAL A 600 30.71 25.98 17.35
CA VAL A 600 31.68 25.48 18.34
C VAL A 600 33.01 25.25 17.67
N ARG A 601 34.06 25.84 18.17
CA ARG A 601 35.45 25.55 17.77
C ARG A 601 36.13 24.73 18.83
N ILE A 602 36.87 23.70 18.41
CA ILE A 602 37.69 22.89 19.30
C ILE A 602 39.11 22.80 18.75
N TRP A 603 40.09 23.12 19.58
CA TRP A 603 41.51 23.04 19.24
C TRP A 603 42.43 22.86 20.48
N PRO A 604 43.55 22.12 20.36
CA PRO A 604 43.87 21.27 19.21
C PRO A 604 42.88 20.12 19.04
N ASN A 605 42.66 19.74 17.80
CA ASN A 605 41.94 18.56 17.42
C ASN A 605 42.66 17.94 16.20
N PRO A 606 43.42 16.85 16.33
CA PRO A 606 43.48 15.95 17.50
C PRO A 606 44.05 16.57 18.79
N ALA A 607 43.50 16.16 19.94
CA ALA A 607 43.91 16.59 21.27
C ALA A 607 44.82 15.54 21.90
N GLN A 608 45.85 15.97 22.64
CA GLN A 608 46.75 15.10 23.39
C GLN A 608 46.40 15.13 24.87
N ASP A 609 46.78 16.16 25.60
CA ASP A 609 46.51 16.28 27.04
C ASP A 609 45.23 17.05 27.35
N TYR A 610 44.91 18.04 26.53
CA TYR A 610 43.71 18.86 26.65
C TYR A 610 43.30 19.44 25.30
N THR A 611 42.08 19.93 25.26
CA THR A 611 41.53 20.70 24.14
C THR A 611 40.78 21.93 24.67
N ILE A 612 40.72 23.00 23.88
CA ILE A 612 39.94 24.19 24.19
C ILE A 612 38.66 24.15 23.39
N VAL A 613 37.54 24.30 24.08
CA VAL A 613 36.21 24.45 23.49
C VAL A 613 35.83 25.92 23.52
N GLU A 614 35.40 26.49 22.39
CA GLU A 614 34.95 27.86 22.27
C GLU A 614 33.62 27.92 21.55
N LEU A 615 32.61 28.48 22.22
CA LEU A 615 31.29 28.75 21.67
C LEU A 615 31.25 30.15 21.08
N GLN A 616 30.91 30.29 19.82
CA GLN A 616 30.73 31.60 19.19
C GLN A 616 29.32 32.16 19.55
N SER A 617 29.23 32.83 20.68
CA SER A 617 28.00 33.46 21.17
C SER A 617 28.29 34.86 21.64
N ALA A 618 27.37 35.80 21.37
CA ALA A 618 27.44 37.18 21.83
C ALA A 618 27.24 37.33 23.35
N SER A 619 26.63 36.34 23.99
CA SER A 619 26.42 36.31 25.45
C SER A 619 27.13 35.12 26.08
N PRO A 620 27.59 35.21 27.36
CA PRO A 620 28.13 34.05 28.07
C PRO A 620 27.11 32.92 28.15
N GLN A 621 27.56 31.72 27.81
CA GLN A 621 26.76 30.51 27.92
C GLN A 621 27.24 29.69 29.13
N ARG A 622 26.29 29.01 29.77
CA ARG A 622 26.57 28.02 30.83
C ARG A 622 25.87 26.74 30.52
N GLY A 623 26.48 25.63 30.92
CA GLY A 623 25.91 24.31 30.61
C GLY A 623 26.83 23.15 31.00
N ILE A 624 26.61 22.02 30.35
CA ILE A 624 27.36 20.80 30.54
C ILE A 624 27.96 20.40 29.19
N PHE A 625 29.28 20.16 29.20
CA PHE A 625 30.00 19.48 28.12
C PHE A 625 30.03 17.98 28.39
N ARG A 626 29.57 17.18 27.49
CA ARG A 626 29.63 15.71 27.55
C ARG A 626 30.50 15.20 26.41
N LEU A 627 31.28 14.16 26.67
CA LEU A 627 32.09 13.48 25.67
C LEU A 627 31.74 11.99 25.67
N PHE A 628 31.54 11.45 24.49
CA PHE A 628 31.16 10.06 24.27
C PHE A 628 32.21 9.38 23.39
N ASP A 629 32.46 8.09 23.63
CA ASP A 629 33.25 7.27 22.72
C ASP A 629 32.44 6.87 21.44
N VAL A 630 33.04 6.13 20.54
CA VAL A 630 32.40 5.68 19.28
C VAL A 630 31.23 4.72 19.51
N LEU A 631 31.09 4.15 20.70
CA LEU A 631 30.01 3.27 21.11
C LEU A 631 28.90 4.06 21.86
N GLY A 632 28.99 5.39 21.92
CA GLY A 632 28.03 6.24 22.63
C GLY A 632 28.16 6.25 24.16
N LYS A 633 29.16 5.54 24.74
CA LYS A 633 29.38 5.56 26.17
C LYS A 633 29.95 6.90 26.60
N GLN A 634 29.31 7.55 27.56
CA GLN A 634 29.79 8.79 28.13
C GLN A 634 31.10 8.58 28.89
N VAL A 635 32.19 9.20 28.41
CA VAL A 635 33.53 9.08 28.97
C VAL A 635 33.96 10.29 29.77
N LEU A 636 33.32 11.47 29.57
CA LEU A 636 33.62 12.68 30.30
C LEU A 636 32.38 13.58 30.41
N VAL A 637 32.22 14.21 31.58
CA VAL A 637 31.22 15.25 31.83
C VAL A 637 31.91 16.43 32.51
N GLN A 638 31.71 17.62 32.00
CA GLN A 638 32.31 18.85 32.58
C GLN A 638 31.31 20.00 32.48
N PRO A 639 30.93 20.62 33.62
CA PRO A 639 30.16 21.85 33.55
C PRO A 639 31.03 23.01 33.04
N PHE A 640 30.40 23.97 32.36
CA PHE A 640 31.03 25.22 31.92
C PHE A 640 30.12 26.44 32.20
N ASP A 641 30.72 27.58 32.43
CA ASP A 641 30.06 28.89 32.71
C ASP A 641 30.59 30.02 31.84
N GLN A 642 31.45 29.72 30.89
CA GLN A 642 32.09 30.65 29.96
C GLN A 642 32.07 30.09 28.54
N ASN A 643 32.07 31.00 27.55
CA ASN A 643 32.08 30.59 26.14
C ASN A 643 33.39 29.91 25.72
N ARG A 644 34.44 29.98 26.55
CA ARG A 644 35.73 29.34 26.28
C ARG A 644 36.26 28.65 27.52
N PHE A 645 36.49 27.34 27.41
CA PHE A 645 36.97 26.51 28.51
C PHE A 645 37.88 25.39 28.00
N ALA A 646 38.72 24.85 28.90
CA ALA A 646 39.58 23.72 28.59
C ALA A 646 38.92 22.40 29.05
N VAL A 647 39.04 21.39 28.21
CA VAL A 647 38.62 20.01 28.50
C VAL A 647 39.87 19.13 28.56
N GLN A 648 40.05 18.42 29.68
CA GLN A 648 41.17 17.48 29.85
C GLN A 648 40.88 16.19 29.02
N THR A 649 41.79 15.85 28.14
CA THR A 649 41.73 14.65 27.31
C THR A 649 42.76 13.59 27.73
N ARG A 650 43.62 13.95 28.63
CA ARG A 650 44.63 13.03 29.17
C ARG A 650 44.00 11.82 29.80
N GLY A 651 44.37 10.63 29.33
CA GLY A 651 43.81 9.35 29.81
C GLY A 651 42.67 8.81 28.97
N LEU A 652 42.23 9.54 27.94
CA LEU A 652 41.37 8.97 26.89
C LEU A 652 42.21 8.06 25.98
N ALA A 653 41.67 6.96 25.53
CA ALA A 653 42.30 6.13 24.49
C ALA A 653 42.44 6.89 23.18
N SER A 654 43.48 6.61 22.37
CA SER A 654 43.57 7.20 21.04
C SER A 654 42.39 6.77 20.17
N GLY A 655 41.65 7.75 19.62
CA GLY A 655 40.46 7.48 18.83
C GLY A 655 39.57 8.68 18.61
N ALA A 656 38.43 8.43 17.98
CA ALA A 656 37.39 9.43 17.75
C ALA A 656 36.40 9.45 18.95
N TYR A 657 35.99 10.64 19.31
CA TYR A 657 34.98 10.91 20.33
C TYR A 657 33.96 11.91 19.80
N PHE A 658 32.76 11.88 20.31
CA PHE A 658 31.71 12.84 20.01
C PHE A 658 31.40 13.69 21.24
N TYR A 659 31.29 15.01 21.07
CA TYR A 659 30.93 15.90 22.15
C TYR A 659 29.57 16.52 21.95
N GLN A 660 28.92 16.84 23.06
CA GLN A 660 27.66 17.57 23.15
C GLN A 660 27.77 18.64 24.22
N LEU A 661 27.27 19.84 23.93
CA LEU A 661 27.10 20.93 24.87
C LEU A 661 25.61 21.19 25.05
N GLU A 662 25.15 21.23 26.29
CA GLU A 662 23.74 21.45 26.63
C GLU A 662 23.58 22.49 27.71
N THR A 663 22.45 23.22 27.71
CA THR A 663 22.08 24.12 28.83
C THR A 663 21.68 23.30 30.06
N PRO A 664 21.58 23.90 31.26
CA PRO A 664 21.09 23.21 32.46
C PRO A 664 19.66 22.64 32.28
N GLU A 665 18.87 23.22 31.36
CA GLU A 665 17.50 22.83 31.03
C GLU A 665 17.44 21.75 29.93
N GLY A 666 18.61 21.21 29.47
CA GLY A 666 18.71 20.13 28.51
C GLY A 666 18.69 20.55 27.03
N ARG A 667 18.64 21.86 26.71
CA ARG A 667 18.69 22.32 25.31
C ARG A 667 20.11 22.22 24.78
N ILE A 668 20.30 21.58 23.62
CA ILE A 668 21.59 21.42 22.97
C ILE A 668 22.07 22.78 22.43
N LEU A 669 23.29 23.19 22.82
CA LEU A 669 23.97 24.39 22.37
C LEU A 669 24.90 24.10 21.19
N GLY A 670 25.46 22.90 21.11
CA GLY A 670 26.36 22.49 20.05
C GLY A 670 26.82 21.05 20.20
N ALA A 671 27.24 20.42 19.12
CA ALA A 671 27.80 19.07 19.10
C ALA A 671 28.86 18.94 18.00
N GLY A 672 29.71 17.90 18.08
CA GLY A 672 30.73 17.66 17.06
C GLY A 672 31.68 16.53 17.43
N LYS A 673 32.79 16.43 16.67
CA LYS A 673 33.78 15.36 16.79
C LYS A 673 35.08 15.88 17.41
N LEU A 674 35.65 15.13 18.34
CA LEU A 674 36.97 15.33 18.94
C LEU A 674 37.81 14.06 18.69
N ASN A 675 39.01 14.20 18.15
CA ASN A 675 39.98 13.10 18.08
C ASN A 675 40.98 13.24 19.23
N ALA A 676 41.19 12.18 19.99
CA ALA A 676 42.24 12.11 21.01
C ALA A 676 43.42 11.28 20.49
N VAL A 677 44.63 11.71 20.84
CA VAL A 677 45.90 11.04 20.48
C VAL A 677 46.76 11.01 21.76
N ASN A 678 47.05 9.80 22.25
CA ASN A 678 47.94 9.58 23.38
C ASN A 678 49.26 8.96 22.90
#